data_af5814b0841bbbdfe45b315a92440e0b
#
_entry.id   af5814b0841bbbdfe45b315a92440e0b
#
_cell.length_a   1.000
_cell.length_b   1.000
_cell.length_c   1.000
_cell.angle_alpha   90.00
_cell.angle_beta   90.00
_cell.angle_gamma   90.00
#
_symmetry.space_group_name_H-M   'P 1'
#
loop_
_entity.id
_entity.type
_entity.pdbx_description
1 polymer ?
#
loop_
_entity_poly.entity_id
_entity_poly.type
_entity_poly.pdbx_seq_one_letter_code
_entity_poly.pdbx_strand_id
1 'polypeptide(L)'
;MAKHGVCRQILLCAGIAAALSSWASATAAPATASPEASAAATGADAGASSGYADFDRSLLAGAGQNTTDLSRFEHGNPVLPGSYNADIYLNNVWVGRSDVRFAAPSANVSATACIDRKLLDQLNLHPAKLSVETLAGLSDPKSCVSMGSLITGATVTFDMSQLRIDVSIPQAYLGQTARGYVNPEYWDAGVPAALLNYNFNSYRSSSRGQTQTTSYLGLNSGLNLGPWHFREDATVDWQSATAGAPARRRWQNINTYVERDLASLRANLTMGDSFTDGAVFDSYGIRGVQLGTDDRMLPQSLQGYAPVVRGVAQTNAKITVRQNGMVIYETTVSPGPFSLSDLYPTGYGGNLQVTVTEADGHVSTFSVPYASVAQLLRPGITRFDISAGQLRDATIKNKPAVMQATVQHGFNNLLTGYAGIAGSQGYGALLVGAAINTHYGAFAMDVTHANARIPGYSTQSGQSLRLTYSKIIPSTQTVLSVATYRYSTGGFLSLTQAEQARYYARQGINAFNVVTQQAVPTIDGVPVQSVLTSAQQATLAGSAFTSNPILSARGVQRQRSNFTLSLNQPLGRTGGSIYANVTASNYWNRRGNETQFQIGYNNHFHQLAYSVSATRSADPLGRYDNAYFVSLSLPLGRNTHSPTLALNLSHDHAGGSQAQTMLSGTLGSDSQFNYSAAATHSGNGGGNAGSVNVGYRSPYAVFNASYGNGNGYSQASLNMSGSVIAHQGGVTFGQPLGDTVGIVYLPNAAGARLANAPGARVDHFGYAIVPYLTPYQLNTIQVDPKGLPLDVQLDTTSAQVVPYAGAVVMLKFKTESGRTLIVQAHLNDGQALPFGAEVFNEKGNSLGVVGQAGQILLRGVDQAGRLTARWQNDNGAEQSCSFDYRLAPKGKHAQTAVGYDHMNVICTKAGSDALALRDGT
;
A
#
# COMPACT_ATOMS: atom_id res chain seq x y z
N MET A 1 -23.33 -48.03 21.09
CA MET A 1 -22.75 -47.49 22.34
C MET A 1 -21.74 -46.39 22.02
N ALA A 2 -22.13 -45.32 21.35
CA ALA A 2 -21.24 -44.19 20.96
C ALA A 2 -21.96 -42.82 21.03
N LYS A 3 -22.97 -42.66 21.86
CA LYS A 3 -23.72 -41.37 21.98
C LYS A 3 -23.57 -40.65 23.34
N HIS A 4 -22.81 -41.22 24.29
CA HIS A 4 -22.67 -40.64 25.65
C HIS A 4 -21.32 -39.97 25.94
N GLY A 5 -20.35 -40.00 25.00
CA GLY A 5 -19.01 -39.39 25.19
C GLY A 5 -18.94 -37.91 24.94
N VAL A 6 -19.73 -37.38 23.99
CA VAL A 6 -19.63 -35.99 23.52
C VAL A 6 -20.28 -35.02 24.51
N CYS A 7 -21.32 -35.44 25.22
CA CYS A 7 -22.03 -34.57 26.18
C CYS A 7 -21.23 -34.30 27.47
N ARG A 8 -20.30 -35.21 27.86
CA ARG A 8 -19.49 -35.04 29.09
C ARG A 8 -18.31 -34.07 28.92
N GLN A 9 -17.78 -33.93 27.71
CA GLN A 9 -16.70 -32.98 27.42
C GLN A 9 -17.17 -31.55 27.23
N ILE A 10 -18.41 -31.37 26.76
CA ILE A 10 -19.03 -30.04 26.67
C ILE A 10 -19.34 -29.46 28.08
N LEU A 11 -19.67 -30.32 29.06
CA LEU A 11 -19.89 -29.95 30.45
C LEU A 11 -18.60 -29.54 31.20
N LEU A 12 -17.44 -30.02 30.81
CA LEU A 12 -16.15 -29.57 31.38
C LEU A 12 -15.74 -28.20 30.89
N CYS A 13 -16.03 -27.83 29.63
CA CYS A 13 -15.79 -26.49 29.10
C CYS A 13 -16.76 -25.43 29.66
N ALA A 14 -18.00 -25.81 29.98
CA ALA A 14 -18.96 -24.95 30.63
C ALA A 14 -18.62 -24.67 32.11
N GLY A 15 -17.94 -25.62 32.78
CA GLY A 15 -17.50 -25.50 34.19
C GLY A 15 -16.40 -24.46 34.38
N ILE A 16 -15.53 -24.24 33.39
CA ILE A 16 -14.47 -23.22 33.44
C ILE A 16 -15.03 -21.82 33.20
N ALA A 17 -16.05 -21.69 32.37
CA ALA A 17 -16.74 -20.40 32.16
C ALA A 17 -17.54 -19.93 33.38
N ALA A 18 -18.07 -20.87 34.19
CA ALA A 18 -18.82 -20.55 35.41
C ALA A 18 -17.93 -20.18 36.62
N ALA A 19 -16.64 -20.59 36.60
CA ALA A 19 -15.69 -20.26 37.67
C ALA A 19 -15.09 -18.85 37.54
N LEU A 20 -15.23 -18.19 36.41
CA LEU A 20 -14.77 -16.81 36.16
C LEU A 20 -15.84 -15.72 36.43
N SER A 21 -17.08 -16.11 36.72
CA SER A 21 -18.18 -15.18 36.98
C SER A 21 -18.39 -14.79 38.45
N SER A 22 -17.58 -15.31 39.37
CA SER A 22 -17.75 -15.08 40.82
C SER A 22 -16.81 -14.05 41.46
N TRP A 23 -16.03 -13.30 40.66
CA TRP A 23 -15.08 -12.31 41.20
C TRP A 23 -15.25 -10.89 40.66
N ALA A 24 -16.47 -10.42 40.48
CA ALA A 24 -16.75 -9.03 40.14
C ALA A 24 -18.03 -8.51 40.80
N SER A 25 -17.98 -8.40 42.13
CA SER A 25 -18.94 -7.58 42.88
C SER A 25 -18.16 -6.72 43.87
N ALA A 26 -17.47 -5.72 43.36
CA ALA A 26 -17.00 -4.59 44.12
C ALA A 26 -17.86 -3.38 43.70
N THR A 27 -18.72 -2.95 44.63
CA THR A 27 -19.56 -1.79 44.52
C THR A 27 -18.73 -0.53 44.27
N ALA A 28 -18.90 0.07 43.09
CA ALA A 28 -18.42 1.42 42.81
C ALA A 28 -19.57 2.40 43.15
N ALA A 29 -19.28 3.34 44.03
CA ALA A 29 -20.13 4.48 44.35
C ALA A 29 -20.39 5.34 43.11
N PRO A 30 -21.53 6.00 42.97
CA PRO A 30 -21.83 6.82 41.81
C PRO A 30 -21.01 8.10 41.84
N ALA A 31 -20.20 8.31 40.82
CA ALA A 31 -19.57 9.58 40.53
C ALA A 31 -20.63 10.55 40.00
N THR A 32 -20.79 11.65 40.68
CA THR A 32 -21.65 12.78 40.30
C THR A 32 -21.18 13.32 38.94
N ALA A 33 -22.06 13.27 37.96
CA ALA A 33 -21.89 13.93 36.68
C ALA A 33 -21.97 15.45 36.87
N SER A 34 -20.93 16.15 36.47
CA SER A 34 -20.94 17.58 36.23
C SER A 34 -21.71 17.85 34.92
N PRO A 35 -22.61 18.85 34.88
CA PRO A 35 -23.34 19.15 33.65
C PRO A 35 -22.41 19.84 32.66
N GLU A 36 -22.21 19.23 31.49
CA GLU A 36 -21.70 19.92 30.31
C GLU A 36 -22.71 21.01 29.93
N ALA A 37 -22.24 22.24 29.98
CA ALA A 37 -22.96 23.38 29.47
C ALA A 37 -23.05 23.29 27.95
N SER A 38 -24.21 22.93 27.44
CA SER A 38 -24.59 23.10 26.06
C SER A 38 -24.68 24.61 25.77
N ALA A 39 -23.63 25.18 25.20
CA ALA A 39 -23.64 26.51 24.64
C ALA A 39 -24.41 26.47 23.30
N ALA A 40 -25.65 26.91 23.33
CA ALA A 40 -26.38 27.24 22.11
C ALA A 40 -25.62 28.35 21.37
N ALA A 41 -25.11 28.03 20.19
CA ALA A 41 -24.54 29.01 19.28
C ALA A 41 -25.72 29.83 18.69
N THR A 42 -26.01 30.96 19.31
CA THR A 42 -26.73 32.05 18.66
C THR A 42 -25.78 32.65 17.62
N GLY A 43 -26.22 32.71 16.38
CA GLY A 43 -25.53 33.35 15.30
C GLY A 43 -25.26 34.82 15.67
N ALA A 44 -23.96 35.11 15.81
CA ALA A 44 -23.47 36.47 15.78
C ALA A 44 -22.65 36.60 14.50
N ASP A 45 -22.96 37.62 13.73
CA ASP A 45 -22.23 38.10 12.59
C ASP A 45 -20.72 38.04 12.85
N ALA A 46 -20.03 37.16 12.11
CA ALA A 46 -18.58 37.23 12.04
C ALA A 46 -18.19 38.39 11.17
N GLY A 47 -18.30 39.60 11.70
CA GLY A 47 -17.48 40.71 11.26
C GLY A 47 -16.05 40.31 11.42
N ALA A 48 -15.25 40.38 10.37
CA ALA A 48 -13.82 40.16 10.36
C ALA A 48 -13.18 40.98 11.48
N SER A 49 -12.93 40.33 12.64
CA SER A 49 -12.02 40.87 13.63
C SER A 49 -10.64 40.87 12.99
N SER A 50 -10.17 42.03 12.53
CA SER A 50 -8.75 42.26 12.28
C SER A 50 -8.05 41.74 13.53
N GLY A 51 -7.33 40.62 13.42
CA GLY A 51 -6.61 40.02 14.55
C GLY A 51 -5.50 40.96 15.00
N TYR A 52 -5.87 41.93 15.81
CA TYR A 52 -4.96 42.84 16.45
C TYR A 52 -4.57 42.20 17.77
N ALA A 53 -3.30 41.86 17.93
CA ALA A 53 -2.74 41.43 19.18
C ALA A 53 -2.09 42.62 19.87
N ASP A 54 -2.68 43.06 20.96
CA ASP A 54 -2.06 44.10 21.81
C ASP A 54 -0.99 43.42 22.69
N PHE A 55 0.25 43.83 22.50
CA PHE A 55 1.38 43.34 23.28
C PHE A 55 1.62 44.23 24.50
N ASP A 56 1.38 43.68 25.69
CA ASP A 56 1.70 44.39 26.93
C ASP A 56 3.23 44.49 27.09
N ARG A 57 3.75 45.70 26.84
CA ARG A 57 5.17 46.02 26.93
C ARG A 57 5.72 45.81 28.34
N SER A 58 4.88 45.80 29.38
CA SER A 58 5.32 45.57 30.76
C SER A 58 5.81 44.15 30.99
N LEU A 59 5.43 43.19 30.13
CA LEU A 59 5.89 41.83 30.17
C LEU A 59 7.29 41.64 29.57
N LEU A 60 7.82 42.63 28.88
CA LEU A 60 9.20 42.57 28.38
C LEU A 60 10.20 42.83 29.53
N ALA A 61 11.25 42.05 29.57
CA ALA A 61 12.31 42.22 30.61
C ALA A 61 13.33 43.27 30.20
N GLY A 62 13.77 44.08 31.17
CA GLY A 62 14.88 45.06 31.02
C GLY A 62 14.58 46.28 30.16
N ALA A 63 15.60 46.83 29.48
CA ALA A 63 15.48 48.03 28.63
C ALA A 63 14.59 47.85 27.41
N GLY A 64 14.24 46.59 27.04
CA GLY A 64 13.33 46.28 25.92
C GLY A 64 11.91 46.85 26.03
N GLN A 65 11.47 47.25 27.24
CA GLN A 65 10.16 47.88 27.43
C GLN A 65 9.99 49.20 26.66
N ASN A 66 11.08 49.96 26.53
CA ASN A 66 11.02 51.29 25.91
C ASN A 66 11.57 51.37 24.47
N THR A 67 12.26 50.31 24.02
CA THR A 67 12.97 50.33 22.71
C THR A 67 12.47 49.34 21.71
N THR A 68 11.55 48.42 22.11
CA THR A 68 11.06 47.37 21.21
C THR A 68 9.84 47.85 20.43
N ASP A 69 9.93 47.92 19.10
CA ASP A 69 8.78 48.10 18.24
C ASP A 69 8.07 46.74 18.00
N LEU A 70 6.92 46.57 18.65
CA LEU A 70 6.08 45.41 18.51
C LEU A 70 4.98 45.56 17.46
N SER A 71 4.82 46.74 16.88
CA SER A 71 3.76 47.04 15.90
C SER A 71 3.78 46.09 14.72
N ARG A 72 4.96 45.59 14.37
CA ARG A 72 5.15 44.62 13.30
C ARG A 72 4.44 43.26 13.58
N PHE A 73 4.25 42.93 14.84
CA PHE A 73 3.66 41.64 15.26
C PHE A 73 2.20 41.79 15.70
N GLU A 74 1.68 43.01 15.81
CA GLU A 74 0.31 43.30 16.21
C GLU A 74 -0.74 42.73 15.25
N HIS A 75 -0.37 42.54 13.99
CA HIS A 75 -1.22 41.98 12.93
C HIS A 75 -0.84 40.54 12.55
N GLY A 76 -0.17 39.80 13.44
CA GLY A 76 0.30 38.46 13.18
C GLY A 76 1.73 38.40 12.62
N ASN A 77 2.15 37.23 12.15
CA ASN A 77 3.51 37.03 11.62
C ASN A 77 3.53 37.47 10.13
N PRO A 78 4.14 38.61 9.76
CA PRO A 78 4.06 39.14 8.40
C PRO A 78 4.89 38.30 7.44
N VAL A 79 4.32 38.01 6.25
CA VAL A 79 5.06 37.42 5.15
C VAL A 79 6.07 38.43 4.60
N LEU A 80 7.34 38.02 4.47
CA LEU A 80 8.37 38.86 3.90
C LEU A 80 8.31 38.88 2.37
N PRO A 81 8.67 39.98 1.71
CA PRO A 81 8.84 40.01 0.26
C PRO A 81 9.93 39.04 -0.18
N GLY A 82 9.69 38.31 -1.25
CA GLY A 82 10.60 37.30 -1.76
C GLY A 82 9.94 36.33 -2.74
N SER A 83 10.66 35.32 -3.15
CA SER A 83 10.12 34.22 -3.95
C SER A 83 10.12 32.95 -3.12
N TYR A 84 8.97 32.30 -3.01
CA TYR A 84 8.75 31.10 -2.23
C TYR A 84 8.32 29.96 -3.15
N ASN A 85 9.00 28.82 -3.08
CA ASN A 85 8.57 27.60 -3.75
C ASN A 85 7.51 26.91 -2.90
N ALA A 86 6.24 27.06 -3.25
CA ALA A 86 5.12 26.67 -2.41
C ALA A 86 4.16 25.71 -3.13
N ASP A 87 3.49 24.88 -2.35
CA ASP A 87 2.38 24.05 -2.80
C ASP A 87 1.12 24.89 -2.95
N ILE A 88 0.50 24.83 -4.13
CA ILE A 88 -0.69 25.59 -4.47
C ILE A 88 -1.93 24.73 -4.29
N TYR A 89 -2.87 25.20 -3.47
CA TYR A 89 -4.17 24.57 -3.26
C TYR A 89 -5.27 25.48 -3.79
N LEU A 90 -6.11 24.94 -4.66
CA LEU A 90 -7.31 25.61 -5.16
C LEU A 90 -8.54 25.01 -4.49
N ASN A 91 -9.25 25.80 -3.69
CA ASN A 91 -10.42 25.33 -2.92
C ASN A 91 -10.13 24.03 -2.15
N ASN A 92 -8.99 23.96 -1.44
CA ASN A 92 -8.47 22.82 -0.71
C ASN A 92 -8.01 21.62 -1.57
N VAL A 93 -7.95 21.75 -2.89
CA VAL A 93 -7.41 20.71 -3.80
C VAL A 93 -6.03 21.14 -4.26
N TRP A 94 -5.03 20.31 -4.06
CA TRP A 94 -3.68 20.56 -4.55
C TRP A 94 -3.66 20.58 -6.09
N VAL A 95 -3.09 21.63 -6.67
CA VAL A 95 -3.02 21.83 -8.13
C VAL A 95 -1.59 21.86 -8.65
N GLY A 96 -0.60 21.90 -7.79
CA GLY A 96 0.80 21.89 -8.17
C GLY A 96 1.71 22.61 -7.20
N ARG A 97 3.00 22.68 -7.53
CA ARG A 97 4.02 23.45 -6.82
C ARG A 97 4.61 24.47 -7.77
N SER A 98 4.80 25.70 -7.33
CA SER A 98 5.36 26.76 -8.14
C SER A 98 6.15 27.77 -7.31
N ASP A 99 7.10 28.43 -7.95
CA ASP A 99 7.77 29.58 -7.38
C ASP A 99 6.84 30.80 -7.49
N VAL A 100 6.36 31.29 -6.34
CA VAL A 100 5.45 32.42 -6.28
C VAL A 100 6.16 33.59 -5.65
N ARG A 101 6.14 34.73 -6.35
CA ARG A 101 6.70 35.96 -5.86
C ARG A 101 5.71 36.65 -4.91
N PHE A 102 6.23 37.12 -3.79
CA PHE A 102 5.48 37.93 -2.82
C PHE A 102 6.04 39.35 -2.81
N ALA A 103 5.16 40.31 -2.90
CA ALA A 103 5.52 41.73 -2.84
C ALA A 103 4.71 42.44 -1.76
N ALA A 104 5.36 43.35 -1.05
CA ALA A 104 4.72 44.21 -0.06
C ALA A 104 4.62 45.66 -0.60
N PRO A 105 3.48 46.33 -0.42
CA PRO A 105 3.32 47.73 -0.83
C PRO A 105 4.19 48.71 -0.01
N SER A 106 4.57 48.30 1.21
CA SER A 106 5.49 49.08 2.07
C SER A 106 6.22 48.14 3.05
N ALA A 107 7.29 48.66 3.69
CA ALA A 107 8.17 47.84 4.56
C ALA A 107 7.47 47.19 5.77
N ASN A 108 6.35 47.71 6.22
CA ASN A 108 5.65 47.28 7.44
C ASN A 108 4.33 46.52 7.14
N VAL A 109 4.06 46.20 5.87
CA VAL A 109 2.85 45.49 5.46
C VAL A 109 3.24 44.10 5.01
N SER A 110 2.46 43.08 5.43
CA SER A 110 2.63 41.69 4.98
C SER A 110 2.61 41.61 3.45
N ALA A 111 3.59 40.90 2.88
CA ALA A 111 3.65 40.71 1.44
C ALA A 111 2.50 39.82 0.95
N THR A 112 1.96 40.12 -0.20
CA THR A 112 0.90 39.38 -0.88
C THR A 112 1.45 38.64 -2.09
N ALA A 113 0.85 37.48 -2.41
CA ALA A 113 1.24 36.68 -3.56
C ALA A 113 0.93 37.44 -4.87
N CYS A 114 1.92 37.56 -5.74
CA CYS A 114 1.81 38.09 -7.07
C CYS A 114 1.38 36.98 -8.02
N ILE A 115 0.22 37.16 -8.66
CA ILE A 115 -0.29 36.18 -9.62
C ILE A 115 0.35 36.51 -10.98
N ASP A 116 1.00 35.48 -11.54
CA ASP A 116 1.55 35.53 -12.89
C ASP A 116 0.72 34.63 -13.84
N ARG A 117 1.05 34.67 -15.11
CA ARG A 117 0.36 33.91 -16.15
C ARG A 117 0.50 32.39 -15.90
N LYS A 118 1.68 31.93 -15.46
CA LYS A 118 1.95 30.53 -15.20
C LYS A 118 1.09 30.00 -14.06
N LEU A 119 0.98 30.74 -12.96
CA LEU A 119 0.13 30.38 -11.82
C LEU A 119 -1.34 30.36 -12.23
N LEU A 120 -1.78 31.32 -13.06
CA LEU A 120 -3.16 31.38 -13.54
C LEU A 120 -3.51 30.16 -14.42
N ASP A 121 -2.61 29.75 -15.31
CA ASP A 121 -2.81 28.58 -16.15
C ASP A 121 -2.90 27.28 -15.31
N GLN A 122 -2.12 27.19 -14.20
CA GLN A 122 -2.21 26.08 -13.24
C GLN A 122 -3.57 25.98 -12.55
N LEU A 123 -4.22 27.11 -12.29
CA LEU A 123 -5.51 27.17 -11.61
C LEU A 123 -6.68 26.74 -12.51
N ASN A 124 -6.44 26.43 -13.79
CA ASN A 124 -7.43 25.93 -14.77
C ASN A 124 -8.74 26.76 -14.76
N LEU A 125 -8.59 28.05 -14.89
CA LEU A 125 -9.72 28.98 -14.93
C LEU A 125 -10.38 28.98 -16.32
N HIS A 126 -11.67 29.28 -16.34
CA HIS A 126 -12.39 29.48 -17.59
C HIS A 126 -11.95 30.80 -18.28
N PRO A 127 -11.14 30.76 -19.39
CA PRO A 127 -10.59 31.97 -19.99
C PRO A 127 -11.66 32.97 -20.45
N ALA A 128 -12.83 32.44 -20.90
CA ALA A 128 -13.95 33.27 -21.37
C ALA A 128 -14.63 34.11 -20.26
N LYS A 129 -14.30 33.88 -18.99
CA LYS A 129 -14.86 34.63 -17.86
C LYS A 129 -13.89 35.64 -17.26
N LEU A 130 -12.65 35.69 -17.76
CA LEU A 130 -11.66 36.68 -17.41
C LEU A 130 -11.69 37.80 -18.43
N SER A 131 -11.61 39.08 -17.98
CA SER A 131 -11.58 40.19 -18.90
C SER A 131 -10.25 40.25 -19.68
N VAL A 132 -10.31 40.70 -20.92
CA VAL A 132 -9.12 40.85 -21.77
C VAL A 132 -8.11 41.81 -21.16
N GLU A 133 -8.60 42.88 -20.50
CA GLU A 133 -7.77 43.85 -19.79
C GLU A 133 -7.01 43.24 -18.63
N THR A 134 -7.66 42.33 -17.90
CA THR A 134 -7.05 41.60 -16.76
C THR A 134 -5.92 40.68 -17.24
N LEU A 135 -6.12 40.03 -18.39
CA LEU A 135 -5.10 39.15 -18.99
C LEU A 135 -3.92 39.95 -19.56
N ALA A 136 -4.15 41.16 -20.05
CA ALA A 136 -3.09 42.05 -20.54
C ALA A 136 -2.16 42.50 -19.41
N GLY A 137 -2.71 42.75 -18.20
CA GLY A 137 -1.91 43.13 -17.02
C GLY A 137 -0.95 42.05 -16.52
N LEU A 138 -1.19 40.77 -16.87
CA LEU A 138 -0.32 39.63 -16.50
C LEU A 138 0.84 39.42 -17.49
N SER A 139 0.93 40.20 -18.57
CA SER A 139 1.97 40.08 -19.60
C SER A 139 3.31 40.69 -19.16
N ASP A 140 3.32 41.54 -18.14
CA ASP A 140 4.54 42.12 -17.58
C ASP A 140 5.06 41.21 -16.40
N PRO A 141 6.24 40.60 -16.54
CA PRO A 141 6.81 39.76 -15.47
C PRO A 141 7.10 40.48 -14.15
N LYS A 142 7.15 41.84 -14.18
CA LYS A 142 7.38 42.69 -13.00
C LYS A 142 6.08 43.08 -12.32
N SER A 143 4.94 42.96 -12.98
CA SER A 143 3.64 43.30 -12.38
C SER A 143 3.32 42.39 -11.22
N CYS A 144 2.70 42.89 -10.18
CA CYS A 144 2.19 42.14 -9.05
C CYS A 144 0.67 42.32 -9.00
N VAL A 145 -0.04 41.36 -9.55
CA VAL A 145 -1.51 41.41 -9.59
C VAL A 145 -2.05 40.50 -8.49
N SER A 146 -2.94 41.02 -7.65
CA SER A 146 -3.57 40.19 -6.60
C SER A 146 -4.71 39.37 -7.18
N MET A 147 -4.99 38.18 -6.60
CA MET A 147 -6.08 37.33 -7.06
C MET A 147 -7.45 37.98 -6.90
N GLY A 148 -7.65 38.76 -5.83
CA GLY A 148 -8.90 39.48 -5.61
C GLY A 148 -9.20 40.58 -6.64
N SER A 149 -8.16 41.18 -7.28
CA SER A 149 -8.35 42.09 -8.38
C SER A 149 -8.65 41.43 -9.73
N LEU A 150 -8.21 40.16 -9.89
CA LEU A 150 -8.49 39.35 -11.07
C LEU A 150 -9.91 38.74 -11.03
N ILE A 151 -10.33 38.29 -9.87
CA ILE A 151 -11.61 37.59 -9.68
C ILE A 151 -12.27 38.08 -8.40
N THR A 152 -13.45 38.70 -8.54
CA THR A 152 -14.24 39.17 -7.42
C THR A 152 -14.61 38.00 -6.49
N GLY A 153 -14.28 38.14 -5.21
CA GLY A 153 -14.56 37.09 -4.19
C GLY A 153 -13.48 36.00 -4.10
N ALA A 154 -12.38 36.11 -4.84
CA ALA A 154 -11.24 35.23 -4.68
C ALA A 154 -10.30 35.71 -3.56
N THR A 155 -9.76 34.76 -2.79
CA THR A 155 -8.81 35.04 -1.71
C THR A 155 -7.56 34.15 -1.84
N VAL A 156 -6.42 34.64 -1.34
CA VAL A 156 -5.17 33.90 -1.27
C VAL A 156 -4.62 34.02 0.13
N THR A 157 -4.34 32.89 0.76
CA THR A 157 -3.66 32.82 2.05
C THR A 157 -2.38 32.01 1.93
N PHE A 158 -1.34 32.40 2.66
CA PHE A 158 -0.05 31.71 2.65
C PHE A 158 0.33 31.23 4.04
N ASP A 159 0.52 29.94 4.19
CA ASP A 159 1.09 29.32 5.37
C ASP A 159 2.59 29.12 5.17
N MET A 160 3.39 29.97 5.82
CA MET A 160 4.85 29.91 5.76
C MET A 160 5.41 28.63 6.39
N SER A 161 4.73 28.06 7.38
CA SER A 161 5.21 26.87 8.09
C SER A 161 5.12 25.62 7.23
N GLN A 162 4.16 25.59 6.32
CA GLN A 162 3.94 24.48 5.38
C GLN A 162 4.40 24.79 3.96
N LEU A 163 4.84 26.03 3.69
CA LEU A 163 5.07 26.54 2.33
C LEU A 163 3.86 26.27 1.42
N ARG A 164 2.69 26.61 1.92
CA ARG A 164 1.41 26.31 1.30
C ARG A 164 0.64 27.58 0.98
N ILE A 165 0.17 27.70 -0.25
CA ILE A 165 -0.69 28.79 -0.72
C ILE A 165 -2.09 28.22 -0.95
N ASP A 166 -3.06 28.69 -0.19
CA ASP A 166 -4.46 28.36 -0.39
C ASP A 166 -5.14 29.47 -1.20
N VAL A 167 -5.60 29.12 -2.38
CA VAL A 167 -6.34 29.98 -3.30
C VAL A 167 -7.80 29.56 -3.25
N SER A 168 -8.67 30.45 -2.83
CA SER A 168 -10.12 30.23 -2.86
C SER A 168 -10.72 31.06 -4.01
N ILE A 169 -11.40 30.39 -4.94
CA ILE A 169 -12.02 30.99 -6.12
C ILE A 169 -13.46 30.50 -6.24
N PRO A 170 -14.44 31.41 -6.50
CA PRO A 170 -15.81 31.00 -6.73
C PRO A 170 -15.92 30.00 -7.88
N GLN A 171 -16.72 28.94 -7.68
CA GLN A 171 -16.85 27.81 -8.64
C GLN A 171 -17.28 28.25 -10.05
N ALA A 172 -17.95 29.41 -10.17
CA ALA A 172 -18.35 29.97 -11.45
C ALA A 172 -17.18 30.27 -12.40
N TYR A 173 -15.98 30.49 -11.90
CA TYR A 173 -14.78 30.79 -12.67
C TYR A 173 -13.90 29.56 -12.94
N LEU A 174 -14.22 28.42 -12.33
CA LEU A 174 -13.43 27.21 -12.44
C LEU A 174 -13.89 26.31 -13.58
N GLY A 175 -12.94 25.67 -14.25
CA GLY A 175 -13.19 24.53 -15.11
C GLY A 175 -13.62 23.31 -14.25
N GLN A 176 -14.59 22.53 -14.74
CA GLN A 176 -14.98 21.29 -14.05
C GLN A 176 -13.87 20.24 -14.22
N THR A 177 -13.11 20.00 -13.17
CA THR A 177 -12.14 18.89 -13.09
C THR A 177 -12.69 17.78 -12.19
N ALA A 178 -12.42 16.53 -12.54
CA ALA A 178 -12.80 15.41 -11.71
C ALA A 178 -12.02 15.43 -10.38
N ARG A 179 -12.68 15.09 -9.27
CA ARG A 179 -12.04 15.06 -7.95
C ARG A 179 -10.85 14.09 -7.96
N GLY A 180 -9.69 14.57 -7.49
CA GLY A 180 -8.44 13.81 -7.49
C GLY A 180 -7.69 13.85 -8.82
N TYR A 181 -8.06 14.74 -9.74
CA TYR A 181 -7.28 14.97 -10.95
C TYR A 181 -5.97 15.68 -10.63
N VAL A 182 -4.90 15.13 -11.16
CA VAL A 182 -3.57 15.77 -11.17
C VAL A 182 -3.12 15.87 -12.61
N ASN A 183 -2.68 17.07 -13.02
CA ASN A 183 -2.19 17.27 -14.38
C ASN A 183 -0.94 16.38 -14.62
N PRO A 184 -0.90 15.62 -15.73
CA PRO A 184 0.24 14.78 -16.09
C PRO A 184 1.60 15.48 -16.14
N GLU A 185 1.65 16.80 -16.30
CA GLU A 185 2.87 17.58 -16.25
C GLU A 185 3.58 17.54 -14.89
N TYR A 186 2.83 17.26 -13.82
CA TYR A 186 3.36 17.13 -12.46
C TYR A 186 3.72 15.69 -12.07
N TRP A 187 3.52 14.74 -12.99
CA TRP A 187 3.88 13.35 -12.71
C TRP A 187 5.39 13.18 -12.78
N ASP A 188 5.97 12.67 -11.70
CA ASP A 188 7.41 12.48 -11.53
C ASP A 188 7.81 11.07 -12.00
N ALA A 189 8.65 11.00 -13.03
CA ALA A 189 9.21 9.75 -13.53
C ALA A 189 10.26 9.13 -12.58
N GLY A 190 10.64 9.84 -11.53
CA GLY A 190 11.59 9.38 -10.54
C GLY A 190 13.05 9.49 -10.96
N VAL A 191 13.91 8.93 -10.11
CA VAL A 191 15.36 8.89 -10.33
C VAL A 191 15.80 7.54 -10.90
N PRO A 192 16.93 7.48 -11.63
CA PRO A 192 17.52 6.21 -12.00
C PRO A 192 17.83 5.37 -10.76
N ALA A 193 17.29 4.16 -10.71
CA ALA A 193 17.47 3.26 -9.57
C ALA A 193 17.35 1.79 -9.97
N ALA A 194 18.09 0.94 -9.27
CA ALA A 194 17.92 -0.51 -9.33
C ALA A 194 17.24 -0.97 -8.03
N LEU A 195 16.22 -1.82 -8.18
CA LEU A 195 15.42 -2.34 -7.08
C LEU A 195 15.55 -3.84 -6.99
N LEU A 196 15.56 -4.33 -5.78
CA LEU A 196 15.41 -5.76 -5.49
C LEU A 196 14.48 -5.91 -4.30
N ASN A 197 13.34 -6.51 -4.52
CA ASN A 197 12.41 -6.93 -3.48
C ASN A 197 12.51 -8.44 -3.33
N TYR A 198 12.66 -8.96 -2.11
CA TYR A 198 12.82 -10.38 -1.86
C TYR A 198 11.86 -10.87 -0.79
N ASN A 199 11.40 -12.11 -0.97
CA ASN A 199 10.62 -12.85 0.01
C ASN A 199 11.21 -14.25 0.12
N PHE A 200 11.87 -14.52 1.23
CA PHE A 200 12.44 -15.82 1.55
C PHE A 200 11.56 -16.52 2.58
N ASN A 201 11.18 -17.76 2.30
CA ASN A 201 10.51 -18.65 3.25
C ASN A 201 11.23 -19.99 3.30
N SER A 202 11.56 -20.45 4.48
CA SER A 202 12.09 -21.79 4.70
C SER A 202 11.20 -22.52 5.72
N TYR A 203 10.71 -23.66 5.33
CA TYR A 203 9.80 -24.48 6.10
C TYR A 203 10.39 -25.88 6.28
N ARG A 204 10.60 -26.29 7.51
CA ARG A 204 11.08 -27.62 7.88
C ARG A 204 9.98 -28.36 8.65
N SER A 205 9.58 -29.48 8.16
CA SER A 205 8.68 -30.40 8.85
C SER A 205 9.35 -31.76 9.07
N SER A 206 9.09 -32.33 10.21
CA SER A 206 9.48 -33.70 10.55
C SER A 206 8.24 -34.45 10.98
N SER A 207 7.89 -35.52 10.28
CA SER A 207 6.74 -36.35 10.61
C SER A 207 7.13 -37.82 10.51
N ARG A 208 6.83 -38.60 11.57
CA ARG A 208 7.12 -40.04 11.67
C ARG A 208 8.58 -40.39 11.32
N GLY A 209 9.53 -39.59 11.81
CA GLY A 209 10.96 -39.84 11.60
C GLY A 209 11.51 -39.37 10.24
N GLN A 210 10.68 -38.86 9.37
CA GLN A 210 11.11 -38.27 8.10
C GLN A 210 11.10 -36.73 8.17
N THR A 211 12.21 -36.13 7.81
CA THR A 211 12.34 -34.69 7.80
C THR A 211 12.44 -34.19 6.39
N GLN A 212 11.66 -33.14 6.08
CA GLN A 212 11.71 -32.44 4.80
C GLN A 212 11.87 -30.94 5.06
N THR A 213 12.74 -30.32 4.30
CA THR A 213 12.89 -28.87 4.26
C THR A 213 12.53 -28.38 2.88
N THR A 214 11.65 -27.39 2.80
CA THR A 214 11.34 -26.66 1.57
C THR A 214 11.73 -25.20 1.77
N SER A 215 12.42 -24.62 0.79
CA SER A 215 12.74 -23.21 0.82
C SER A 215 12.28 -22.55 -0.47
N TYR A 216 11.70 -21.40 -0.34
CA TYR A 216 11.20 -20.55 -1.41
C TYR A 216 11.89 -19.20 -1.34
N LEU A 217 12.32 -18.68 -2.47
CA LEU A 217 12.82 -17.31 -2.61
C LEU A 217 12.10 -16.67 -3.80
N GLY A 218 11.22 -15.74 -3.51
CA GLY A 218 10.62 -14.86 -4.49
C GLY A 218 11.50 -13.63 -4.66
N LEU A 219 11.79 -13.26 -5.89
CA LEU A 219 12.58 -12.09 -6.28
C LEU A 219 11.76 -11.26 -7.25
N ASN A 220 11.64 -9.97 -6.94
CA ASN A 220 11.14 -8.96 -7.85
C ASN A 220 12.25 -7.94 -8.02
N SER A 221 12.86 -7.91 -9.18
CA SER A 221 13.97 -7.02 -9.52
C SER A 221 13.53 -6.00 -10.56
N GLY A 222 14.10 -4.80 -10.48
CA GLY A 222 13.76 -3.70 -11.37
C GLY A 222 14.94 -2.78 -11.65
N LEU A 223 14.88 -2.14 -12.82
CA LEU A 223 15.78 -1.06 -13.19
C LEU A 223 14.97 0.06 -13.82
N ASN A 224 15.07 1.24 -13.24
CA ASN A 224 14.41 2.45 -13.74
C ASN A 224 15.44 3.34 -14.44
N LEU A 225 15.16 3.68 -15.70
CA LEU A 225 15.97 4.59 -16.52
C LEU A 225 15.05 5.61 -17.19
N GLY A 226 14.86 6.76 -16.55
CA GLY A 226 13.85 7.75 -16.97
C GLY A 226 12.46 7.14 -17.01
N PRO A 227 11.70 7.26 -18.13
CA PRO A 227 10.35 6.74 -18.24
C PRO A 227 10.27 5.23 -18.53
N TRP A 228 11.40 4.52 -18.59
CA TRP A 228 11.45 3.10 -18.85
C TRP A 228 11.71 2.32 -17.58
N HIS A 229 10.87 1.33 -17.32
CA HIS A 229 10.96 0.44 -16.16
C HIS A 229 11.16 -1.00 -16.63
N PHE A 230 12.33 -1.55 -16.39
CA PHE A 230 12.59 -2.98 -16.56
C PHE A 230 12.16 -3.72 -15.30
N ARG A 231 11.47 -4.84 -15.44
CA ARG A 231 10.99 -5.67 -14.34
C ARG A 231 11.24 -7.14 -14.60
N GLU A 232 11.65 -7.85 -13.57
CA GLU A 232 11.82 -9.30 -13.58
C GLU A 232 11.28 -9.89 -12.28
N ASP A 233 10.31 -10.78 -12.42
CA ASP A 233 9.73 -11.57 -11.34
C ASP A 233 10.19 -13.02 -11.49
N ALA A 234 10.90 -13.54 -10.50
CA ALA A 234 11.42 -14.89 -10.52
C ALA A 234 11.23 -15.57 -9.17
N THR A 235 11.16 -16.90 -9.17
CA THR A 235 11.12 -17.70 -7.95
C THR A 235 12.16 -18.81 -7.99
N VAL A 236 12.70 -19.11 -6.81
CA VAL A 236 13.58 -20.28 -6.58
C VAL A 236 12.92 -21.15 -5.54
N ASP A 237 12.59 -22.35 -5.94
CA ASP A 237 12.11 -23.39 -5.02
C ASP A 237 13.23 -24.40 -4.78
N TRP A 238 13.46 -24.73 -3.52
CA TRP A 238 14.38 -25.79 -3.13
C TRP A 238 13.71 -26.75 -2.17
N GLN A 239 13.92 -28.02 -2.37
CA GLN A 239 13.40 -29.10 -1.54
C GLN A 239 14.54 -30.06 -1.17
N SER A 240 14.67 -30.39 0.11
CA SER A 240 15.67 -31.37 0.55
C SER A 240 15.37 -32.77 0.04
N ALA A 241 16.41 -33.60 -0.06
CA ALA A 241 16.23 -35.01 -0.29
C ALA A 241 15.40 -35.65 0.86
N THR A 242 14.55 -36.61 0.50
CA THR A 242 13.81 -37.47 1.44
C THR A 242 14.08 -38.93 1.08
N ALA A 243 13.70 -39.84 1.95
CA ALA A 243 13.80 -41.29 1.65
C ALA A 243 12.97 -41.59 0.38
N GLY A 244 13.65 -41.87 -0.73
CA GLY A 244 13.05 -42.16 -2.03
C GLY A 244 12.93 -41.03 -3.02
N ALA A 245 13.33 -39.78 -2.68
CA ALA A 245 13.36 -38.65 -3.63
C ALA A 245 14.63 -37.79 -3.45
N PRO A 246 15.39 -37.48 -4.53
CA PRO A 246 16.55 -36.62 -4.47
C PRO A 246 16.15 -35.20 -4.19
N ALA A 247 17.10 -34.40 -3.69
CA ALA A 247 16.91 -32.94 -3.55
C ALA A 247 16.59 -32.32 -4.91
N ARG A 248 15.69 -31.36 -4.92
CA ARG A 248 15.27 -30.66 -6.14
C ARG A 248 15.43 -29.16 -5.95
N ARG A 249 15.91 -28.52 -7.02
CA ARG A 249 15.97 -27.07 -7.13
C ARG A 249 15.34 -26.65 -8.45
N ARG A 250 14.48 -25.67 -8.42
CA ARG A 250 13.84 -25.12 -9.61
C ARG A 250 13.92 -23.60 -9.59
N TRP A 251 14.44 -23.04 -10.65
CA TRP A 251 14.28 -21.62 -10.98
C TRP A 251 13.09 -21.48 -11.91
N GLN A 252 12.21 -20.52 -11.62
CA GLN A 252 11.08 -20.22 -12.47
C GLN A 252 11.02 -18.71 -12.68
N ASN A 253 11.16 -18.29 -13.93
CA ASN A 253 10.88 -16.92 -14.33
C ASN A 253 9.37 -16.76 -14.51
N ILE A 254 8.77 -15.81 -13.81
CA ILE A 254 7.35 -15.50 -13.88
C ILE A 254 7.10 -14.48 -14.97
N ASN A 255 7.80 -13.34 -14.93
CA ASN A 255 7.69 -12.26 -15.89
C ASN A 255 9.05 -11.63 -16.10
N THR A 256 9.32 -11.18 -17.33
CA THR A 256 10.45 -10.30 -17.63
C THR A 256 10.00 -9.34 -18.71
N TYR A 257 9.88 -8.08 -18.37
CA TYR A 257 9.34 -7.08 -19.28
C TYR A 257 9.96 -5.71 -19.07
N VAL A 258 9.79 -4.88 -20.08
CA VAL A 258 10.05 -3.44 -20.03
C VAL A 258 8.72 -2.74 -20.22
N GLU A 259 8.44 -1.76 -19.40
CA GLU A 259 7.24 -0.96 -19.48
C GLU A 259 7.53 0.54 -19.56
N ARG A 260 6.58 1.26 -20.17
CA ARG A 260 6.59 2.71 -20.26
C ARG A 260 5.17 3.25 -20.26
N ASP A 261 4.94 4.23 -19.43
CA ASP A 261 3.68 4.95 -19.37
C ASP A 261 3.56 5.99 -20.48
N LEU A 262 2.41 6.05 -21.13
CA LEU A 262 2.06 6.97 -22.19
C LEU A 262 0.89 7.85 -21.72
N ALA A 263 1.21 8.94 -21.01
CA ALA A 263 0.22 9.82 -20.38
C ALA A 263 -0.80 10.38 -21.36
N SER A 264 -0.36 10.72 -22.62
CA SER A 264 -1.24 11.24 -23.67
C SER A 264 -2.33 10.26 -24.11
N LEU A 265 -2.05 8.96 -24.04
CA LEU A 265 -2.99 7.89 -24.36
C LEU A 265 -3.67 7.30 -23.14
N ARG A 266 -3.24 7.69 -21.94
CA ARG A 266 -3.61 7.05 -20.66
C ARG A 266 -3.40 5.54 -20.72
N ALA A 267 -2.27 5.13 -21.27
CA ALA A 267 -1.97 3.74 -21.57
C ALA A 267 -0.56 3.38 -21.10
N ASN A 268 -0.35 2.09 -20.88
CA ASN A 268 0.94 1.51 -20.60
C ASN A 268 1.37 0.66 -21.79
N LEU A 269 2.62 0.84 -22.24
CA LEU A 269 3.27 0.01 -23.25
C LEU A 269 4.17 -0.99 -22.52
N THR A 270 3.88 -2.29 -22.66
CA THR A 270 4.64 -3.39 -22.08
C THR A 270 5.26 -4.23 -23.17
N MET A 271 6.54 -4.54 -23.07
CA MET A 271 7.29 -5.38 -24.02
C MET A 271 8.04 -6.48 -23.27
N GLY A 272 7.79 -7.72 -23.58
CA GLY A 272 8.40 -8.89 -22.93
C GLY A 272 7.37 -9.94 -22.51
N ASP A 273 7.63 -10.61 -21.37
CA ASP A 273 6.76 -11.60 -20.77
C ASP A 273 5.73 -10.90 -19.88
N SER A 274 4.47 -10.92 -20.27
CA SER A 274 3.36 -10.29 -19.54
C SER A 274 2.11 -11.15 -19.61
N PHE A 275 1.01 -10.62 -19.09
CA PHE A 275 -0.32 -11.23 -19.20
C PHE A 275 -1.25 -10.23 -19.91
N THR A 276 -2.12 -10.75 -20.79
CA THR A 276 -3.13 -9.91 -21.44
C THR A 276 -4.16 -9.44 -20.43
N ASP A 277 -4.81 -8.30 -20.74
CA ASP A 277 -5.96 -7.83 -19.95
C ASP A 277 -7.09 -8.87 -20.00
N GLY A 278 -7.61 -9.22 -18.83
CA GLY A 278 -8.71 -10.17 -18.65
C GLY A 278 -10.11 -9.56 -18.66
N ALA A 279 -10.25 -8.29 -19.02
CA ALA A 279 -11.52 -7.58 -18.92
C ALA A 279 -12.57 -8.08 -19.90
N VAL A 280 -12.20 -8.39 -21.13
CA VAL A 280 -13.09 -8.83 -22.20
C VAL A 280 -12.94 -10.33 -22.45
N PHE A 281 -11.77 -10.79 -22.87
CA PHE A 281 -11.42 -12.21 -22.95
C PHE A 281 -10.78 -12.72 -21.66
N ASP A 282 -10.67 -14.04 -21.55
CA ASP A 282 -9.87 -14.63 -20.46
C ASP A 282 -8.38 -14.29 -20.65
N SER A 283 -7.70 -13.85 -19.57
CA SER A 283 -6.28 -13.52 -19.63
C SER A 283 -5.40 -14.74 -19.85
N TYR A 284 -4.34 -14.56 -20.61
CA TYR A 284 -3.29 -15.56 -20.82
C TYR A 284 -1.90 -14.92 -20.86
N GLY A 285 -0.89 -15.72 -20.56
CA GLY A 285 0.50 -15.26 -20.63
C GLY A 285 0.95 -15.06 -22.07
N ILE A 286 1.63 -13.95 -22.33
CA ILE A 286 2.17 -13.57 -23.64
C ILE A 286 3.62 -13.15 -23.52
N ARG A 287 4.42 -13.50 -24.51
CA ARG A 287 5.75 -12.93 -24.76
C ARG A 287 5.66 -12.08 -26.02
N GLY A 288 5.61 -10.79 -25.88
CA GLY A 288 5.39 -9.90 -27.00
C GLY A 288 5.27 -8.44 -26.62
N VAL A 289 4.39 -7.74 -27.30
CA VAL A 289 4.10 -6.32 -27.06
C VAL A 289 2.62 -6.18 -26.68
N GLN A 290 2.35 -5.39 -25.68
CA GLN A 290 1.01 -5.04 -25.23
C GLN A 290 0.91 -3.53 -25.05
N LEU A 291 -0.16 -2.94 -25.52
CA LEU A 291 -0.53 -1.54 -25.32
C LEU A 291 -1.96 -1.51 -24.80
N GLY A 292 -2.13 -1.14 -23.55
CA GLY A 292 -3.44 -1.11 -22.89
C GLY A 292 -3.64 0.13 -22.05
N THR A 293 -4.88 0.57 -21.92
CA THR A 293 -5.25 1.68 -21.03
C THR A 293 -4.98 1.33 -19.58
N ASP A 294 -4.42 2.29 -18.84
CA ASP A 294 -4.20 2.18 -17.41
C ASP A 294 -5.17 3.08 -16.65
N ASP A 295 -6.16 2.48 -16.01
CA ASP A 295 -7.17 3.20 -15.24
C ASP A 295 -6.60 3.96 -14.04
N ARG A 296 -5.41 3.61 -13.56
CA ARG A 296 -4.74 4.34 -12.46
C ARG A 296 -4.41 5.77 -12.87
N MET A 297 -4.24 6.03 -14.19
CA MET A 297 -4.06 7.38 -14.74
C MET A 297 -5.35 8.21 -14.73
N LEU A 298 -6.49 7.61 -14.43
CA LEU A 298 -7.73 8.33 -14.21
C LEU A 298 -7.77 8.92 -12.80
N PRO A 299 -8.44 10.06 -12.62
CA PRO A 299 -8.71 10.60 -11.27
C PRO A 299 -9.37 9.55 -10.38
N GLN A 300 -9.05 9.61 -9.08
CA GLN A 300 -9.54 8.62 -8.09
C GLN A 300 -11.07 8.45 -8.13
N SER A 301 -11.81 9.54 -8.39
CA SER A 301 -13.27 9.50 -8.53
C SER A 301 -13.75 8.67 -9.73
N LEU A 302 -12.88 8.29 -10.64
CA LEU A 302 -13.20 7.57 -11.88
C LEU A 302 -12.65 6.15 -11.95
N GLN A 303 -11.92 5.68 -10.92
CA GLN A 303 -11.23 4.37 -10.87
C GLN A 303 -12.07 3.20 -10.35
N GLY A 304 -11.64 1.97 -10.59
CA GLY A 304 -12.28 0.69 -10.25
C GLY A 304 -11.45 -0.32 -9.43
N TYR A 305 -11.93 -1.52 -9.23
CA TYR A 305 -11.77 -2.54 -8.17
C TYR A 305 -10.53 -3.49 -8.22
N ALA A 306 -10.09 -4.09 -7.02
CA ALA A 306 -9.10 -5.18 -6.87
C ALA A 306 -9.49 -6.23 -5.79
N PRO A 307 -9.16 -7.56 -5.94
CA PRO A 307 -9.58 -8.64 -5.02
C PRO A 307 -8.60 -8.93 -3.88
N VAL A 308 -9.12 -9.39 -2.75
CA VAL A 308 -8.38 -9.84 -1.55
C VAL A 308 -8.61 -11.34 -1.35
N VAL A 309 -7.53 -12.13 -1.14
CA VAL A 309 -7.63 -13.56 -0.80
C VAL A 309 -7.87 -13.71 0.70
N ARG A 310 -8.93 -14.41 1.07
CA ARG A 310 -9.27 -14.72 2.48
C ARG A 310 -9.44 -16.23 2.63
N GLY A 311 -8.95 -16.77 3.74
CA GLY A 311 -9.06 -18.20 4.06
C GLY A 311 -8.90 -18.44 5.54
N VAL A 312 -8.86 -19.70 5.92
CA VAL A 312 -8.64 -20.15 7.30
C VAL A 312 -7.54 -21.19 7.28
N ALA A 313 -6.57 -21.04 8.18
CA ALA A 313 -5.53 -22.03 8.47
C ALA A 313 -5.83 -22.70 9.81
N GLN A 314 -5.72 -24.00 9.88
CA GLN A 314 -5.96 -24.75 11.12
C GLN A 314 -4.71 -24.83 11.99
N THR A 315 -3.55 -24.82 11.35
CA THR A 315 -2.24 -24.85 12.00
C THR A 315 -1.38 -23.70 11.46
N ASN A 316 -0.09 -23.67 11.79
CA ASN A 316 0.86 -22.84 11.04
C ASN A 316 0.96 -23.38 9.62
N ALA A 317 0.14 -22.87 8.72
CA ALA A 317 0.00 -23.40 7.40
C ALA A 317 0.87 -22.63 6.39
N LYS A 318 1.40 -23.37 5.43
CA LYS A 318 2.02 -22.79 4.24
C LYS A 318 0.92 -22.50 3.23
N ILE A 319 0.78 -21.22 2.87
CA ILE A 319 -0.16 -20.76 1.85
C ILE A 319 0.60 -20.60 0.55
N THR A 320 0.18 -21.32 -0.48
CA THR A 320 0.71 -21.18 -1.83
C THR A 320 -0.39 -20.68 -2.74
N VAL A 321 -0.21 -19.50 -3.34
CA VAL A 321 -1.14 -18.93 -4.31
C VAL A 321 -0.59 -19.14 -5.71
N ARG A 322 -1.40 -19.79 -6.56
CA ARG A 322 -1.09 -20.04 -7.96
C ARG A 322 -2.06 -19.32 -8.86
N GLN A 323 -1.55 -18.82 -9.97
CA GLN A 323 -2.36 -18.33 -11.08
C GLN A 323 -1.85 -18.93 -12.37
N ASN A 324 -2.74 -19.49 -13.16
CA ASN A 324 -2.39 -20.17 -14.41
C ASN A 324 -1.27 -21.24 -14.25
N GLY A 325 -1.28 -21.96 -13.12
CA GLY A 325 -0.29 -22.99 -12.80
C GLY A 325 1.04 -22.48 -12.23
N MET A 326 1.29 -21.16 -12.24
CA MET A 326 2.50 -20.55 -11.67
C MET A 326 2.28 -20.18 -10.20
N VAL A 327 3.29 -20.40 -9.35
CA VAL A 327 3.28 -19.91 -7.98
C VAL A 327 3.60 -18.42 -8.02
N ILE A 328 2.65 -17.60 -7.61
CA ILE A 328 2.82 -16.14 -7.58
C ILE A 328 3.12 -15.62 -6.18
N TYR A 329 2.72 -16.37 -5.16
CA TYR A 329 2.96 -16.01 -3.77
C TYR A 329 3.03 -17.24 -2.88
N GLU A 330 3.95 -17.24 -1.92
CA GLU A 330 4.04 -18.26 -0.87
C GLU A 330 4.40 -17.60 0.46
N THR A 331 3.64 -17.93 1.48
CA THR A 331 3.89 -17.45 2.85
C THR A 331 3.44 -18.48 3.86
N THR A 332 3.87 -18.33 5.10
CA THR A 332 3.37 -19.10 6.24
C THR A 332 2.48 -18.19 7.08
N VAL A 333 1.29 -18.65 7.42
CA VAL A 333 0.33 -17.95 8.26
C VAL A 333 0.11 -18.70 9.56
N SER A 334 -0.22 -17.94 10.60
CA SER A 334 -0.63 -18.49 11.89
C SER A 334 -2.00 -19.16 11.78
N PRO A 335 -2.34 -20.06 12.72
CA PRO A 335 -3.68 -20.61 12.79
C PRO A 335 -4.76 -19.55 12.93
N GLY A 336 -5.85 -19.72 12.25
CA GLY A 336 -7.00 -18.84 12.24
C GLY A 336 -7.32 -18.21 10.87
N PRO A 337 -8.23 -17.23 10.81
CA PRO A 337 -8.55 -16.53 9.59
C PRO A 337 -7.34 -15.72 9.09
N PHE A 338 -7.04 -15.81 7.79
CA PHE A 338 -6.01 -15.01 7.17
C PHE A 338 -6.57 -14.16 6.02
N SER A 339 -5.90 -13.05 5.73
CA SER A 339 -6.18 -12.15 4.62
C SER A 339 -4.87 -11.76 3.95
N LEU A 340 -4.76 -12.05 2.65
CA LEU A 340 -3.62 -11.68 1.84
C LEU A 340 -4.06 -10.56 0.91
N SER A 341 -3.53 -9.38 1.12
CA SER A 341 -3.82 -8.16 0.33
C SER A 341 -2.61 -7.67 -0.45
N ASP A 342 -1.46 -8.31 -0.28
CA ASP A 342 -0.15 -7.93 -0.81
C ASP A 342 0.32 -8.81 -1.98
N LEU A 343 -0.63 -9.40 -2.70
CA LEU A 343 -0.32 -10.17 -3.89
C LEU A 343 0.19 -9.27 -5.00
N TYR A 344 1.27 -9.67 -5.67
CA TYR A 344 1.72 -8.96 -6.86
C TYR A 344 0.64 -8.96 -7.93
N PRO A 345 0.34 -7.81 -8.55
CA PRO A 345 -0.63 -7.75 -9.63
C PRO A 345 -0.11 -8.54 -10.83
N THR A 346 -0.76 -9.63 -11.18
CA THR A 346 -0.39 -10.49 -12.31
C THR A 346 -1.27 -10.26 -13.54
N GLY A 347 -2.11 -9.23 -13.51
CA GLY A 347 -3.09 -8.90 -14.55
C GLY A 347 -4.52 -9.32 -14.18
N TYR A 348 -5.47 -8.70 -14.84
CA TYR A 348 -6.89 -9.00 -14.65
C TYR A 348 -7.24 -10.36 -15.27
N GLY A 349 -7.82 -11.26 -14.49
CA GLY A 349 -8.42 -12.50 -14.97
C GLY A 349 -7.58 -13.76 -14.74
N GLY A 350 -8.30 -14.81 -14.44
CA GLY A 350 -7.80 -16.14 -14.05
C GLY A 350 -7.98 -16.35 -12.54
N ASN A 351 -8.60 -17.47 -12.18
CA ASN A 351 -8.83 -17.82 -10.79
C ASN A 351 -7.50 -18.02 -10.06
N LEU A 352 -7.38 -17.42 -8.88
CA LEU A 352 -6.27 -17.70 -7.98
C LEU A 352 -6.54 -19.05 -7.31
N GLN A 353 -5.70 -20.02 -7.53
CA GLN A 353 -5.70 -21.27 -6.77
C GLN A 353 -4.92 -21.07 -5.48
N VAL A 354 -5.60 -21.15 -4.36
CA VAL A 354 -4.98 -21.05 -3.03
C VAL A 354 -4.88 -22.44 -2.46
N THR A 355 -3.67 -22.85 -2.20
CA THR A 355 -3.36 -24.12 -1.53
C THR A 355 -2.91 -23.83 -0.11
N VAL A 356 -3.62 -24.33 0.87
CA VAL A 356 -3.29 -24.30 2.28
C VAL A 356 -2.69 -25.65 2.64
N THR A 357 -1.42 -25.68 2.98
CA THR A 357 -0.73 -26.89 3.43
C THR A 357 -0.50 -26.77 4.93
N GLU A 358 -1.22 -27.57 5.68
CA GLU A 358 -1.17 -27.57 7.13
C GLU A 358 0.10 -28.26 7.64
N ALA A 359 0.42 -28.08 8.90
CA ALA A 359 1.61 -28.63 9.53
C ALA A 359 1.62 -30.17 9.58
N ASP A 360 0.45 -30.76 9.70
CA ASP A 360 0.25 -32.21 9.70
C ASP A 360 0.30 -32.81 8.29
N GLY A 361 0.41 -31.99 7.26
CA GLY A 361 0.45 -32.36 5.87
C GLY A 361 -0.93 -32.40 5.20
N HIS A 362 -2.00 -32.02 5.90
CA HIS A 362 -3.31 -31.84 5.27
C HIS A 362 -3.25 -30.70 4.26
N VAL A 363 -3.82 -30.91 3.07
CA VAL A 363 -3.83 -29.89 2.01
C VAL A 363 -5.26 -29.57 1.61
N SER A 364 -5.66 -28.33 1.76
CA SER A 364 -6.91 -27.82 1.21
C SER A 364 -6.64 -26.84 0.08
N THR A 365 -7.45 -26.88 -0.96
CA THR A 365 -7.31 -25.98 -2.11
C THR A 365 -8.65 -25.33 -2.39
N PHE A 366 -8.64 -24.01 -2.52
CA PHE A 366 -9.81 -23.25 -2.95
C PHE A 366 -9.43 -22.25 -4.03
N SER A 367 -10.42 -21.85 -4.82
CA SER A 367 -10.25 -20.89 -5.89
C SER A 367 -10.86 -19.55 -5.47
N VAL A 368 -10.10 -18.49 -5.61
CA VAL A 368 -10.62 -17.12 -5.47
C VAL A 368 -10.88 -16.58 -6.86
N PRO A 369 -12.16 -16.34 -7.22
CA PRO A 369 -12.49 -15.80 -8.52
C PRO A 369 -11.88 -14.41 -8.67
N TYR A 370 -11.09 -14.23 -9.70
CA TYR A 370 -10.62 -12.93 -10.11
C TYR A 370 -11.53 -12.42 -11.23
N ALA A 371 -12.75 -12.07 -10.85
CA ALA A 371 -13.72 -11.53 -11.80
C ALA A 371 -13.78 -10.02 -11.64
N SER A 372 -13.63 -9.29 -12.74
CA SER A 372 -13.88 -7.86 -12.76
C SER A 372 -15.36 -7.60 -12.49
N VAL A 373 -15.65 -6.66 -11.62
CA VAL A 373 -16.97 -6.06 -11.44
C VAL A 373 -17.49 -5.63 -12.82
N ALA A 374 -18.82 -5.60 -12.99
CA ALA A 374 -19.49 -5.29 -14.25
C ALA A 374 -18.75 -4.22 -15.06
N GLN A 375 -18.56 -4.49 -16.34
CA GLN A 375 -17.73 -3.73 -17.28
C GLN A 375 -18.34 -2.38 -17.65
N LEU A 376 -18.88 -1.68 -16.67
CA LEU A 376 -19.44 -0.36 -16.85
C LEU A 376 -18.34 0.70 -16.82
N LEU A 377 -18.33 1.52 -17.85
CA LEU A 377 -17.51 2.71 -17.94
C LEU A 377 -18.37 3.96 -17.81
N ARG A 378 -17.78 5.02 -17.29
CA ARG A 378 -18.41 6.33 -17.31
C ARG A 378 -18.52 6.85 -18.74
N PRO A 379 -19.51 7.74 -19.04
CA PRO A 379 -19.67 8.35 -20.35
C PRO A 379 -18.36 8.98 -20.85
N GLY A 380 -18.05 8.70 -22.14
CA GLY A 380 -16.88 9.24 -22.81
C GLY A 380 -15.54 8.57 -22.46
N ILE A 381 -15.52 7.61 -21.50
CA ILE A 381 -14.31 6.83 -21.20
C ILE A 381 -14.22 5.66 -22.17
N THR A 382 -13.05 5.51 -22.79
CA THR A 382 -12.69 4.40 -23.64
C THR A 382 -11.53 3.63 -23.02
N ARG A 383 -11.66 2.32 -22.92
CA ARG A 383 -10.59 1.37 -22.61
C ARG A 383 -10.26 0.54 -23.83
N PHE A 384 -8.99 0.31 -24.06
CA PHE A 384 -8.53 -0.61 -25.09
C PHE A 384 -7.33 -1.42 -24.59
N ASP A 385 -7.17 -2.59 -25.14
CA ASP A 385 -5.96 -3.42 -24.98
C ASP A 385 -5.65 -4.10 -26.29
N ILE A 386 -4.42 -3.99 -26.75
CA ILE A 386 -3.92 -4.60 -27.97
C ILE A 386 -2.64 -5.35 -27.59
N SER A 387 -2.63 -6.64 -27.86
CA SER A 387 -1.50 -7.49 -27.56
C SER A 387 -1.16 -8.39 -28.75
N ALA A 388 0.14 -8.58 -29.02
CA ALA A 388 0.64 -9.45 -30.05
C ALA A 388 1.98 -10.07 -29.63
N GLY A 389 2.12 -11.38 -29.86
CA GLY A 389 3.33 -12.09 -29.47
C GLY A 389 3.20 -13.60 -29.54
N GLN A 390 3.87 -14.31 -28.66
CA GLN A 390 3.82 -15.76 -28.51
C GLN A 390 3.09 -16.13 -27.23
N LEU A 391 2.22 -17.14 -27.30
CA LEU A 391 1.53 -17.68 -26.12
C LEU A 391 2.57 -18.27 -25.16
N ARG A 392 2.44 -17.88 -23.91
CA ARG A 392 3.28 -18.35 -22.82
C ARG A 392 2.43 -19.16 -21.85
N ASP A 393 2.50 -20.47 -21.99
CA ASP A 393 1.80 -21.44 -21.17
C ASP A 393 2.76 -22.58 -20.80
N ALA A 394 2.72 -23.00 -19.53
CA ALA A 394 3.64 -24.02 -19.01
C ALA A 394 3.41 -25.40 -19.65
N THR A 395 2.21 -25.68 -20.13
CA THR A 395 1.81 -26.95 -20.73
C THR A 395 2.06 -27.01 -22.25
N ILE A 396 2.18 -25.83 -22.90
CA ILE A 396 2.31 -25.70 -24.35
C ILE A 396 3.75 -25.34 -24.72
N LYS A 397 4.51 -26.32 -25.21
CA LYS A 397 5.94 -26.11 -25.52
C LYS A 397 6.22 -25.37 -26.83
N ASN A 398 5.30 -25.36 -27.78
CA ASN A 398 5.50 -24.87 -29.15
C ASN A 398 5.21 -23.38 -29.37
N LYS A 399 4.94 -22.60 -28.32
CA LYS A 399 4.85 -21.13 -28.30
C LYS A 399 4.16 -20.52 -29.54
N PRO A 400 2.87 -20.82 -29.80
CA PRO A 400 2.18 -20.32 -31.00
C PRO A 400 2.08 -18.79 -30.96
N ALA A 401 2.13 -18.15 -32.14
CA ALA A 401 1.85 -16.73 -32.27
C ALA A 401 0.38 -16.45 -31.97
N VAL A 402 0.14 -15.42 -31.18
CA VAL A 402 -1.20 -14.99 -30.74
C VAL A 402 -1.32 -13.48 -30.85
N MET A 403 -2.56 -13.03 -31.10
CA MET A 403 -2.94 -11.63 -31.05
C MET A 403 -4.29 -11.48 -30.40
N GLN A 404 -4.48 -10.35 -29.72
CA GLN A 404 -5.76 -9.96 -29.13
C GLN A 404 -5.91 -8.45 -29.23
N ALA A 405 -7.13 -8.00 -29.52
CA ALA A 405 -7.49 -6.60 -29.42
C ALA A 405 -8.87 -6.49 -28.80
N THR A 406 -9.02 -5.59 -27.85
CA THR A 406 -10.27 -5.33 -27.15
C THR A 406 -10.52 -3.84 -27.06
N VAL A 407 -11.79 -3.46 -27.08
CA VAL A 407 -12.23 -2.08 -26.88
C VAL A 407 -13.50 -2.07 -26.05
N GLN A 408 -13.59 -1.12 -25.15
CA GLN A 408 -14.76 -0.83 -24.31
C GLN A 408 -15.01 0.67 -24.36
N HIS A 409 -16.28 1.09 -24.52
CA HIS A 409 -16.66 2.51 -24.53
C HIS A 409 -17.94 2.77 -23.76
N GLY A 410 -17.89 3.73 -22.84
CA GLY A 410 -19.06 4.24 -22.14
C GLY A 410 -19.81 5.28 -22.98
N PHE A 411 -20.94 4.90 -23.56
CA PHE A 411 -21.75 5.81 -24.39
C PHE A 411 -22.53 6.81 -23.53
N ASN A 412 -23.05 6.35 -22.42
CA ASN A 412 -23.80 7.17 -21.47
C ASN A 412 -23.82 6.50 -20.09
N ASN A 413 -24.49 7.08 -19.10
CA ASN A 413 -24.57 6.52 -17.74
C ASN A 413 -25.30 5.16 -17.68
N LEU A 414 -26.04 4.79 -18.74
CA LEU A 414 -26.80 3.55 -18.80
C LEU A 414 -26.04 2.46 -19.55
N LEU A 415 -25.34 2.78 -20.61
CA LEU A 415 -24.81 1.81 -21.58
C LEU A 415 -23.32 1.94 -21.80
N THR A 416 -22.63 0.82 -21.65
CA THR A 416 -21.25 0.58 -22.09
C THR A 416 -21.27 -0.55 -23.12
N GLY A 417 -20.69 -0.32 -24.29
CA GLY A 417 -20.48 -1.37 -25.29
C GLY A 417 -19.04 -1.86 -25.26
N TYR A 418 -18.82 -3.11 -25.58
CA TYR A 418 -17.47 -3.67 -25.72
C TYR A 418 -17.40 -4.76 -26.76
N ALA A 419 -16.24 -4.87 -27.38
CA ALA A 419 -15.96 -5.86 -28.39
C ALA A 419 -14.49 -6.30 -28.34
N GLY A 420 -14.22 -7.45 -28.92
CA GLY A 420 -12.84 -7.93 -28.98
C GLY A 420 -12.67 -9.02 -30.04
N ILE A 421 -11.44 -9.13 -30.53
CA ILE A 421 -10.98 -10.18 -31.41
C ILE A 421 -9.76 -10.87 -30.78
N ALA A 422 -9.66 -12.18 -30.91
CA ALA A 422 -8.50 -12.95 -30.52
C ALA A 422 -8.18 -13.99 -31.58
N GLY A 423 -6.90 -14.22 -31.85
CA GLY A 423 -6.49 -15.12 -32.91
C GLY A 423 -5.13 -15.76 -32.70
N SER A 424 -4.98 -16.93 -33.35
CA SER A 424 -3.70 -17.62 -33.51
C SER A 424 -3.71 -18.41 -34.85
N GLN A 425 -2.63 -19.14 -35.15
CA GLN A 425 -2.58 -20.01 -36.33
C GLN A 425 -3.63 -21.13 -36.24
N GLY A 426 -4.85 -20.90 -36.72
CA GLY A 426 -5.93 -21.87 -36.72
C GLY A 426 -6.94 -21.73 -35.60
N TYR A 427 -6.91 -20.60 -34.92
CA TYR A 427 -7.94 -20.15 -33.97
C TYR A 427 -8.36 -18.73 -34.29
N GLY A 428 -9.64 -18.47 -34.23
CA GLY A 428 -10.19 -17.11 -34.32
C GLY A 428 -11.42 -16.98 -33.43
N ALA A 429 -11.51 -15.91 -32.69
CA ALA A 429 -12.66 -15.58 -31.86
C ALA A 429 -13.06 -14.12 -32.01
N LEU A 430 -14.37 -13.88 -31.98
CA LEU A 430 -15.02 -12.56 -31.97
C LEU A 430 -15.93 -12.51 -30.74
N LEU A 431 -15.81 -11.45 -29.98
CA LEU A 431 -16.67 -11.17 -28.83
C LEU A 431 -17.36 -9.84 -29.02
N VAL A 432 -18.66 -9.79 -28.73
CA VAL A 432 -19.43 -8.56 -28.63
C VAL A 432 -20.27 -8.61 -27.37
N GLY A 433 -20.31 -7.49 -26.65
CA GLY A 433 -21.04 -7.39 -25.41
C GLY A 433 -21.49 -5.98 -25.07
N ALA A 434 -22.40 -5.91 -24.14
CA ALA A 434 -22.91 -4.67 -23.58
C ALA A 434 -23.10 -4.79 -22.08
N ALA A 435 -22.89 -3.69 -21.38
CA ALA A 435 -23.18 -3.56 -19.95
C ALA A 435 -24.16 -2.39 -19.75
N ILE A 436 -25.16 -2.61 -18.91
CA ILE A 436 -26.17 -1.61 -18.59
C ILE A 436 -26.17 -1.36 -17.07
N ASN A 437 -26.24 -0.09 -16.72
CA ASN A 437 -26.39 0.34 -15.35
C ASN A 437 -27.84 0.72 -15.07
N THR A 438 -28.52 -0.05 -14.25
CA THR A 438 -29.90 0.20 -13.90
C THR A 438 -30.06 0.44 -12.40
N HIS A 439 -31.19 0.93 -12.00
CA HIS A 439 -31.49 1.06 -10.59
C HIS A 439 -31.59 -0.31 -9.85
N TYR A 440 -31.79 -1.39 -10.58
CA TYR A 440 -31.73 -2.77 -10.05
C TYR A 440 -30.33 -3.35 -9.96
N GLY A 441 -29.34 -2.62 -10.44
CA GLY A 441 -27.93 -3.05 -10.50
C GLY A 441 -27.35 -2.95 -11.90
N ALA A 442 -26.09 -3.35 -11.97
CA ALA A 442 -25.34 -3.41 -13.22
C ALA A 442 -25.42 -4.83 -13.80
N PHE A 443 -25.76 -4.91 -15.07
CA PHE A 443 -25.82 -6.14 -15.83
C PHE A 443 -24.85 -6.03 -17.00
N ALA A 444 -24.09 -7.09 -17.26
CA ALA A 444 -23.31 -7.20 -18.49
C ALA A 444 -23.61 -8.54 -19.16
N MET A 445 -23.69 -8.52 -20.46
CA MET A 445 -23.90 -9.70 -21.29
C MET A 445 -22.97 -9.64 -22.48
N ASP A 446 -22.28 -10.74 -22.75
CA ASP A 446 -21.49 -10.90 -23.97
C ASP A 446 -21.62 -12.28 -24.58
N VAL A 447 -21.40 -12.32 -25.86
CA VAL A 447 -21.35 -13.53 -26.67
C VAL A 447 -20.01 -13.59 -27.37
N THR A 448 -19.30 -14.67 -27.18
CA THR A 448 -18.07 -14.99 -27.90
C THR A 448 -18.34 -16.12 -28.89
N HIS A 449 -18.06 -15.91 -30.16
CA HIS A 449 -18.01 -16.96 -31.15
C HIS A 449 -16.55 -17.33 -31.44
N ALA A 450 -16.23 -18.63 -31.39
CA ALA A 450 -14.87 -19.12 -31.60
C ALA A 450 -14.84 -20.27 -32.59
N ASN A 451 -13.83 -20.29 -33.47
CA ASN A 451 -13.50 -21.35 -34.37
C ASN A 451 -12.07 -21.84 -34.15
N ALA A 452 -11.87 -23.16 -34.00
CA ALA A 452 -10.59 -23.79 -33.79
C ALA A 452 -10.37 -24.97 -34.73
N ARG A 453 -9.30 -24.94 -35.50
CA ARG A 453 -8.84 -26.06 -36.35
C ARG A 453 -7.83 -26.91 -35.58
N ILE A 454 -8.21 -28.11 -35.20
CA ILE A 454 -7.36 -29.02 -34.41
C ILE A 454 -6.93 -30.17 -35.31
N PRO A 455 -5.61 -30.45 -35.45
CA PRO A 455 -5.14 -31.55 -36.28
C PRO A 455 -5.80 -32.91 -35.94
N GLY A 456 -6.32 -33.60 -36.94
CA GLY A 456 -6.99 -34.89 -36.72
C GLY A 456 -8.43 -34.81 -36.19
N TYR A 457 -9.00 -33.62 -36.04
CA TYR A 457 -10.40 -33.42 -35.63
C TYR A 457 -11.14 -32.52 -36.62
N SER A 458 -12.46 -32.62 -36.62
CA SER A 458 -13.33 -31.65 -37.31
C SER A 458 -13.11 -30.26 -36.68
N THR A 459 -13.29 -29.19 -37.48
CA THR A 459 -13.25 -27.82 -36.98
C THR A 459 -14.24 -27.66 -35.84
N GLN A 460 -13.72 -27.28 -34.66
CA GLN A 460 -14.55 -26.99 -33.49
C GLN A 460 -15.06 -25.56 -33.61
N SER A 461 -16.37 -25.41 -33.66
CA SER A 461 -17.04 -24.10 -33.70
C SER A 461 -18.07 -24.02 -32.59
N GLY A 462 -18.07 -22.93 -31.86
CA GLY A 462 -18.98 -22.78 -30.74
C GLY A 462 -19.14 -21.36 -30.26
N GLN A 463 -20.06 -21.21 -29.33
CA GLN A 463 -20.39 -19.94 -28.71
C GLN A 463 -20.28 -20.04 -27.21
N SER A 464 -19.89 -18.95 -26.56
CA SER A 464 -19.93 -18.78 -25.11
C SER A 464 -20.75 -17.54 -24.78
N LEU A 465 -21.73 -17.69 -23.92
CA LEU A 465 -22.54 -16.62 -23.35
C LEU A 465 -22.08 -16.37 -21.93
N ARG A 466 -21.73 -15.12 -21.61
CA ARG A 466 -21.41 -14.66 -20.23
C ARG A 466 -22.43 -13.62 -19.80
N LEU A 467 -22.97 -13.82 -18.60
CA LEU A 467 -23.85 -12.89 -17.92
C LEU A 467 -23.17 -12.49 -16.61
N THR A 468 -23.05 -11.23 -16.35
CA THR A 468 -22.49 -10.69 -15.11
C THR A 468 -23.47 -9.73 -14.48
N TYR A 469 -23.64 -9.84 -13.16
CA TYR A 469 -24.47 -8.95 -12.36
C TYR A 469 -23.72 -8.44 -11.17
N SER A 470 -23.89 -7.16 -10.85
CA SER A 470 -23.30 -6.53 -9.68
C SER A 470 -24.26 -5.48 -9.13
N LYS A 471 -24.40 -5.43 -7.80
CA LYS A 471 -25.22 -4.41 -7.13
C LYS A 471 -24.67 -4.08 -5.75
N ILE A 472 -24.68 -2.79 -5.44
CA ILE A 472 -24.52 -2.27 -4.09
C ILE A 472 -25.88 -1.72 -3.69
N ILE A 473 -26.42 -2.17 -2.56
CA ILE A 473 -27.69 -1.71 -2.02
C ILE A 473 -27.40 -0.82 -0.80
N PRO A 474 -27.45 0.52 -0.94
CA PRO A 474 -27.05 1.44 0.12
C PRO A 474 -27.88 1.31 1.41
N SER A 475 -29.18 1.03 1.30
CA SER A 475 -30.09 0.92 2.44
C SER A 475 -29.75 -0.23 3.39
N THR A 476 -29.27 -1.35 2.85
CA THR A 476 -28.88 -2.54 3.61
C THR A 476 -27.36 -2.72 3.63
N GLN A 477 -26.61 -1.85 2.94
CA GLN A 477 -25.16 -1.97 2.74
C GLN A 477 -24.74 -3.31 2.12
N THR A 478 -25.66 -3.96 1.38
CA THR A 478 -25.38 -5.21 0.69
C THR A 478 -24.44 -4.96 -0.48
N VAL A 479 -23.35 -5.68 -0.51
CA VAL A 479 -22.43 -5.67 -1.64
C VAL A 479 -22.49 -7.03 -2.31
N LEU A 480 -23.22 -7.11 -3.41
CA LEU A 480 -23.16 -8.21 -4.35
C LEU A 480 -22.11 -7.82 -5.39
N SER A 481 -20.86 -8.19 -5.13
CA SER A 481 -19.74 -7.67 -5.91
C SER A 481 -19.66 -8.30 -7.28
N VAL A 482 -19.93 -9.60 -7.43
CA VAL A 482 -19.97 -10.28 -8.73
C VAL A 482 -20.88 -11.51 -8.64
N ALA A 483 -21.84 -11.63 -9.57
CA ALA A 483 -22.47 -12.89 -9.91
C ALA A 483 -22.27 -13.09 -11.42
N THR A 484 -21.46 -14.06 -11.79
CA THR A 484 -21.16 -14.33 -13.20
C THR A 484 -21.65 -15.73 -13.57
N TYR A 485 -22.37 -15.83 -14.64
CA TYR A 485 -22.76 -17.09 -15.26
C TYR A 485 -22.22 -17.15 -16.66
N ARG A 486 -21.45 -18.19 -16.97
CA ARG A 486 -20.96 -18.48 -18.32
C ARG A 486 -21.52 -19.82 -18.77
N TYR A 487 -22.08 -19.84 -19.97
CA TYR A 487 -22.47 -21.05 -20.66
C TYR A 487 -21.77 -21.17 -21.98
N SER A 488 -21.19 -22.32 -22.29
CA SER A 488 -20.47 -22.55 -23.53
C SER A 488 -21.03 -23.79 -24.24
N THR A 489 -21.19 -23.71 -25.54
CA THR A 489 -21.60 -24.85 -26.37
C THR A 489 -20.49 -25.91 -26.47
N GLY A 490 -20.84 -27.13 -26.86
CA GLY A 490 -19.88 -28.27 -26.88
C GLY A 490 -18.69 -28.08 -27.85
N GLY A 491 -18.80 -27.17 -28.84
CA GLY A 491 -17.72 -26.88 -29.78
C GLY A 491 -16.90 -25.65 -29.43
N PHE A 492 -17.26 -24.89 -28.35
CA PHE A 492 -16.55 -23.74 -27.95
C PHE A 492 -15.21 -24.10 -27.25
N LEU A 493 -14.15 -23.40 -27.63
CA LEU A 493 -12.86 -23.43 -26.99
C LEU A 493 -12.35 -21.99 -26.80
N SER A 494 -11.75 -21.70 -25.66
CA SER A 494 -10.96 -20.47 -25.49
C SER A 494 -9.64 -20.59 -26.28
N LEU A 495 -8.93 -19.47 -26.47
CA LEU A 495 -7.64 -19.45 -27.18
C LEU A 495 -6.65 -20.45 -26.54
N THR A 496 -6.50 -20.40 -25.21
CA THR A 496 -5.60 -21.31 -24.48
C THR A 496 -6.02 -22.78 -24.63
N GLN A 497 -7.34 -23.08 -24.52
CA GLN A 497 -7.87 -24.41 -24.69
C GLN A 497 -7.66 -24.94 -26.13
N ALA A 498 -7.85 -24.10 -27.13
CA ALA A 498 -7.64 -24.46 -28.52
C ALA A 498 -6.16 -24.79 -28.80
N GLU A 499 -5.23 -23.96 -28.33
CA GLU A 499 -3.81 -24.22 -28.54
C GLU A 499 -3.31 -25.43 -27.72
N GLN A 500 -3.85 -25.65 -26.53
CA GLN A 500 -3.56 -26.86 -25.74
C GLN A 500 -4.09 -28.11 -26.45
N ALA A 501 -5.30 -28.08 -27.01
CA ALA A 501 -5.85 -29.19 -27.78
C ALA A 501 -5.00 -29.44 -29.04
N ARG A 502 -4.56 -28.39 -29.74
CA ARG A 502 -3.67 -28.51 -30.92
C ARG A 502 -2.31 -29.12 -30.52
N TYR A 503 -1.76 -28.71 -29.39
CA TYR A 503 -0.51 -29.25 -28.86
C TYR A 503 -0.63 -30.75 -28.58
N TYR A 504 -1.69 -31.18 -27.88
CA TYR A 504 -1.96 -32.60 -27.61
C TYR A 504 -2.20 -33.41 -28.89
N ALA A 505 -3.01 -32.89 -29.79
CA ALA A 505 -3.28 -33.56 -31.07
C ALA A 505 -2.01 -33.79 -31.91
N ARG A 506 -1.08 -32.80 -31.94
CA ARG A 506 0.21 -32.95 -32.63
C ARG A 506 1.13 -34.00 -31.98
N GLN A 507 0.90 -34.34 -30.71
CA GLN A 507 1.63 -35.39 -30.00
C GLN A 507 0.94 -36.77 -30.11
N GLY A 508 -0.16 -36.89 -30.87
CA GLY A 508 -0.93 -38.11 -30.94
C GLY A 508 -1.77 -38.40 -29.69
N ILE A 509 -1.89 -37.41 -28.77
CA ILE A 509 -2.71 -37.54 -27.56
C ILE A 509 -4.13 -37.12 -27.91
N ASN A 510 -5.15 -37.89 -27.46
CA ASN A 510 -6.54 -37.49 -27.64
C ASN A 510 -6.81 -36.19 -26.90
N ALA A 511 -7.06 -35.10 -27.67
CA ALA A 511 -7.16 -33.75 -27.16
C ALA A 511 -8.34 -33.55 -26.19
N PHE A 512 -9.42 -34.35 -26.34
CA PHE A 512 -10.67 -34.16 -25.60
C PHE A 512 -11.03 -35.31 -24.65
N ASN A 513 -10.23 -36.36 -24.61
CA ASN A 513 -10.42 -37.42 -23.62
C ASN A 513 -9.64 -37.05 -22.36
N VAL A 514 -10.33 -36.56 -21.34
CA VAL A 514 -9.75 -36.29 -20.04
C VAL A 514 -9.56 -37.61 -19.33
N VAL A 515 -8.41 -38.24 -19.56
CA VAL A 515 -7.97 -39.38 -18.78
C VAL A 515 -7.26 -38.80 -17.56
N THR A 516 -7.89 -38.85 -16.41
CA THR A 516 -7.23 -38.80 -15.12
C THR A 516 -6.42 -40.05 -14.97
N GLN A 517 -5.26 -40.15 -15.61
CA GLN A 517 -4.31 -41.21 -15.31
C GLN A 517 -3.72 -40.87 -13.94
N GLN A 518 -4.14 -41.63 -12.97
CA GLN A 518 -3.37 -41.83 -11.76
C GLN A 518 -2.11 -42.59 -12.24
N ALA A 519 -1.10 -41.88 -12.68
CA ALA A 519 0.24 -42.42 -12.80
C ALA A 519 0.72 -42.62 -11.37
N VAL A 520 0.44 -43.79 -10.82
CA VAL A 520 0.99 -44.22 -9.56
C VAL A 520 2.46 -44.51 -9.83
N PRO A 521 3.41 -43.67 -9.43
CA PRO A 521 4.81 -44.05 -9.54
C PRO A 521 5.01 -45.30 -8.71
N THR A 522 5.69 -46.28 -9.25
CA THR A 522 6.05 -47.51 -8.58
C THR A 522 7.50 -47.47 -8.17
N ILE A 523 7.81 -47.90 -6.98
CA ILE A 523 9.16 -48.23 -6.51
C ILE A 523 9.20 -49.74 -6.48
N ASP A 524 10.05 -50.37 -7.28
CA ASP A 524 10.17 -51.84 -7.42
C ASP A 524 8.86 -52.54 -7.72
N GLY A 525 8.00 -51.91 -8.55
CA GLY A 525 6.68 -52.47 -8.91
C GLY A 525 5.58 -52.28 -7.87
N VAL A 526 5.88 -51.67 -6.71
CA VAL A 526 4.89 -51.38 -5.66
C VAL A 526 4.41 -49.94 -5.81
N PRO A 527 3.10 -49.67 -5.88
CA PRO A 527 2.57 -48.32 -5.97
C PRO A 527 3.08 -47.43 -4.84
N VAL A 528 3.68 -46.29 -5.18
CA VAL A 528 4.24 -45.33 -4.19
C VAL A 528 3.17 -44.86 -3.20
N GLN A 529 1.90 -44.84 -3.58
CA GLN A 529 0.80 -44.55 -2.66
C GLN A 529 0.67 -45.53 -1.49
N SER A 530 1.08 -46.80 -1.65
CA SER A 530 1.06 -47.77 -0.57
C SER A 530 2.29 -47.68 0.33
N VAL A 531 3.32 -46.95 -0.08
CA VAL A 531 4.59 -46.79 0.63
C VAL A 531 4.70 -45.43 1.29
N LEU A 532 4.06 -44.41 0.74
CA LEU A 532 4.08 -43.05 1.27
C LEU A 532 3.01 -42.84 2.34
N THR A 533 3.40 -42.22 3.43
CA THR A 533 2.43 -41.74 4.44
C THR A 533 1.53 -40.63 3.86
N SER A 534 0.36 -40.42 4.47
CA SER A 534 -0.58 -39.36 4.06
C SER A 534 0.08 -37.97 4.01
N ALA A 535 0.98 -37.67 4.95
CA ALA A 535 1.75 -36.43 4.98
C ALA A 535 2.72 -36.30 3.79
N GLN A 536 3.37 -37.40 3.40
CA GLN A 536 4.25 -37.40 2.22
C GLN A 536 3.47 -37.29 0.91
N GLN A 537 2.28 -37.90 0.85
CA GLN A 537 1.36 -37.74 -0.30
C GLN A 537 0.86 -36.29 -0.40
N ALA A 538 0.49 -35.68 0.73
CA ALA A 538 0.07 -34.29 0.80
C ALA A 538 1.21 -33.31 0.45
N THR A 539 2.44 -33.59 0.89
CA THR A 539 3.62 -32.80 0.53
C THR A 539 3.92 -32.90 -0.96
N LEU A 540 3.81 -34.10 -1.54
CA LEU A 540 3.94 -34.29 -2.99
C LEU A 540 2.80 -33.60 -3.76
N ALA A 541 1.59 -33.60 -3.25
CA ALA A 541 0.44 -32.92 -3.85
C ALA A 541 0.51 -31.41 -3.69
N GLY A 542 1.05 -30.91 -2.58
CA GLY A 542 1.19 -29.48 -2.26
C GLY A 542 2.47 -28.82 -2.77
N SER A 543 3.47 -29.61 -3.21
CA SER A 543 4.71 -29.05 -3.73
C SER A 543 4.47 -28.36 -5.09
N ALA A 544 5.06 -27.20 -5.27
CA ALA A 544 5.07 -26.45 -6.54
C ALA A 544 5.67 -27.26 -7.72
N PHE A 545 6.23 -28.42 -7.43
CA PHE A 545 6.80 -29.33 -8.39
C PHE A 545 5.80 -30.28 -9.00
N THR A 546 4.55 -30.14 -8.66
CA THR A 546 3.49 -30.88 -9.31
C THR A 546 3.06 -30.22 -10.62
N SER A 547 3.90 -30.30 -11.66
CA SER A 547 3.51 -31.32 -12.65
C SER A 547 3.35 -32.64 -11.89
N ASN A 548 2.21 -32.76 -11.22
CA ASN A 548 1.96 -33.89 -10.35
C ASN A 548 2.11 -35.17 -11.22
N PRO A 549 3.18 -35.99 -11.13
CA PRO A 549 3.25 -37.19 -11.87
C PRO A 549 2.11 -38.17 -11.48
N ILE A 550 1.42 -37.85 -10.37
CA ILE A 550 0.30 -38.64 -9.84
C ILE A 550 -1.04 -38.23 -10.47
N LEU A 551 -1.16 -36.99 -10.97
CA LEU A 551 -2.41 -36.48 -11.57
C LEU A 551 -2.09 -35.63 -12.82
N SER A 552 -1.64 -36.25 -13.89
CA SER A 552 -1.68 -35.62 -15.20
C SER A 552 -3.07 -35.86 -15.81
N ALA A 553 -3.96 -34.86 -15.70
CA ALA A 553 -5.11 -34.81 -16.60
C ALA A 553 -4.58 -34.58 -18.02
N ARG A 554 -4.50 -35.61 -18.83
CA ARG A 554 -4.19 -35.48 -20.25
C ARG A 554 -5.51 -35.20 -20.98
N GLY A 555 -5.58 -34.09 -21.68
CA GLY A 555 -6.73 -33.63 -22.43
C GLY A 555 -7.29 -32.28 -21.93
N VAL A 556 -7.98 -31.59 -22.81
CA VAL A 556 -8.58 -30.30 -22.51
C VAL A 556 -9.96 -30.47 -21.88
N GLN A 557 -10.15 -29.93 -20.67
CA GLN A 557 -11.46 -29.91 -20.05
C GLN A 557 -12.33 -28.83 -20.72
N ARG A 558 -13.45 -29.24 -21.33
CA ARG A 558 -14.37 -28.30 -21.98
C ARG A 558 -15.47 -27.91 -21.00
N GLN A 559 -15.35 -26.69 -20.48
CA GLN A 559 -16.31 -26.15 -19.53
C GLN A 559 -17.65 -25.87 -20.25
N ARG A 560 -18.73 -26.45 -19.71
CA ARG A 560 -20.09 -26.25 -20.16
C ARG A 560 -20.72 -25.02 -19.53
N SER A 561 -20.64 -24.93 -18.20
CA SER A 561 -21.13 -23.80 -17.46
C SER A 561 -20.24 -23.52 -16.26
N ASN A 562 -20.15 -22.26 -15.91
CA ASN A 562 -19.49 -21.78 -14.70
C ASN A 562 -20.35 -20.70 -14.05
N PHE A 563 -20.64 -20.85 -12.78
CA PHE A 563 -21.32 -19.87 -11.97
C PHE A 563 -20.40 -19.43 -10.85
N THR A 564 -20.19 -18.12 -10.70
CA THR A 564 -19.42 -17.55 -9.59
C THR A 564 -20.25 -16.48 -8.91
N LEU A 565 -20.23 -16.47 -7.58
CA LEU A 565 -20.94 -15.50 -6.73
C LEU A 565 -20.02 -15.05 -5.61
N SER A 566 -19.90 -13.74 -5.42
CA SER A 566 -19.27 -13.15 -4.24
C SER A 566 -20.25 -12.15 -3.63
N LEU A 567 -20.66 -12.42 -2.39
CA LEU A 567 -21.64 -11.64 -1.65
C LEU A 567 -21.06 -11.24 -0.30
N ASN A 568 -21.26 -9.99 0.07
CA ASN A 568 -21.07 -9.51 1.44
C ASN A 568 -22.30 -8.75 1.87
N GLN A 569 -22.95 -9.21 2.95
CA GLN A 569 -24.19 -8.68 3.49
C GLN A 569 -24.01 -8.29 4.94
N PRO A 570 -23.86 -7.00 5.25
CA PRO A 570 -24.04 -6.50 6.62
C PRO A 570 -25.50 -6.63 7.07
N LEU A 571 -25.70 -7.05 8.31
CA LEU A 571 -27.03 -7.26 8.91
C LEU A 571 -27.36 -6.10 9.86
N GLY A 572 -27.41 -4.88 9.33
CA GLY A 572 -27.63 -3.67 10.11
C GLY A 572 -26.43 -3.30 11.00
N ARG A 573 -26.69 -2.47 12.03
CA ARG A 573 -25.63 -1.92 12.89
C ARG A 573 -25.03 -2.91 13.88
N THR A 574 -25.81 -3.89 14.33
CA THR A 574 -25.41 -4.83 15.40
C THR A 574 -25.49 -6.30 14.97
N GLY A 575 -26.06 -6.57 13.81
CA GLY A 575 -26.29 -7.93 13.30
C GLY A 575 -25.05 -8.59 12.67
N GLY A 576 -23.93 -7.91 12.61
CA GLY A 576 -22.73 -8.46 11.96
C GLY A 576 -22.82 -8.49 10.44
N SER A 577 -22.10 -9.39 9.81
CA SER A 577 -22.16 -9.57 8.35
C SER A 577 -22.06 -11.04 7.92
N ILE A 578 -22.74 -11.35 6.83
CA ILE A 578 -22.66 -12.63 6.12
C ILE A 578 -21.83 -12.40 4.87
N TYR A 579 -20.91 -13.31 4.59
CA TYR A 579 -20.22 -13.36 3.32
C TYR A 579 -20.37 -14.72 2.67
N ALA A 580 -20.41 -14.76 1.35
CA ALA A 580 -20.47 -16.00 0.60
C ALA A 580 -19.67 -15.87 -0.70
N ASN A 581 -18.81 -16.85 -0.96
CA ASN A 581 -18.14 -17.07 -2.23
C ASN A 581 -18.53 -18.45 -2.73
N VAL A 582 -19.10 -18.53 -3.94
CA VAL A 582 -19.58 -19.79 -4.53
C VAL A 582 -19.03 -19.89 -5.94
N THR A 583 -18.51 -21.04 -6.29
CA THR A 583 -18.15 -21.42 -7.66
C THR A 583 -18.75 -22.77 -7.99
N ALA A 584 -19.49 -22.85 -9.09
CA ALA A 584 -20.06 -24.10 -9.56
C ALA A 584 -19.75 -24.29 -11.06
N SER A 585 -19.07 -25.36 -11.39
CA SER A 585 -18.62 -25.67 -12.76
C SER A 585 -19.15 -27.00 -13.26
N ASN A 586 -19.51 -27.02 -14.54
CA ASN A 586 -19.88 -28.23 -15.30
C ASN A 586 -19.03 -28.37 -16.55
N TYR A 587 -18.83 -29.59 -16.99
CA TYR A 587 -17.99 -29.90 -18.13
C TYR A 587 -18.71 -30.81 -19.14
N TRP A 588 -18.41 -30.65 -20.44
CA TRP A 588 -18.94 -31.49 -21.49
C TRP A 588 -18.34 -32.90 -21.53
N ASN A 589 -17.06 -32.99 -21.18
CA ASN A 589 -16.26 -34.19 -21.26
C ASN A 589 -15.84 -34.77 -19.89
N ARG A 590 -16.55 -34.39 -18.83
CA ARG A 590 -16.39 -34.91 -17.48
C ARG A 590 -17.76 -35.05 -16.82
N ARG A 591 -17.99 -36.15 -16.13
CA ARG A 591 -19.21 -36.35 -15.35
C ARG A 591 -19.14 -35.63 -14.01
N GLY A 592 -20.28 -35.12 -13.54
CA GLY A 592 -20.45 -34.48 -12.25
C GLY A 592 -20.26 -32.97 -12.29
N ASN A 593 -20.79 -32.33 -11.26
CA ASN A 593 -20.66 -30.88 -11.02
C ASN A 593 -19.56 -30.67 -10.02
N GLU A 594 -18.74 -29.65 -10.23
CA GLU A 594 -17.75 -29.22 -9.28
C GLU A 594 -18.27 -27.94 -8.59
N THR A 595 -18.56 -28.06 -7.28
CA THR A 595 -19.09 -26.95 -6.49
C THR A 595 -18.16 -26.68 -5.33
N GLN A 596 -17.63 -25.48 -5.28
CA GLN A 596 -16.83 -24.97 -4.18
C GLN A 596 -17.57 -23.79 -3.56
N PHE A 597 -17.56 -23.68 -2.25
CA PHE A 597 -18.12 -22.53 -1.58
C PHE A 597 -17.40 -22.23 -0.27
N GLN A 598 -17.45 -20.98 0.10
CA GLN A 598 -17.12 -20.48 1.42
C GLN A 598 -18.24 -19.56 1.86
N ILE A 599 -18.90 -19.89 2.96
CA ILE A 599 -19.97 -19.09 3.55
C ILE A 599 -19.59 -18.83 5.00
N GLY A 600 -19.74 -17.61 5.45
CA GLY A 600 -19.45 -17.28 6.84
C GLY A 600 -20.27 -16.11 7.36
N TYR A 601 -20.35 -16.07 8.66
CA TYR A 601 -20.99 -15.01 9.43
C TYR A 601 -20.00 -14.52 10.48
N ASN A 602 -19.86 -13.22 10.62
CA ASN A 602 -19.04 -12.58 11.63
C ASN A 602 -19.82 -11.48 12.35
N ASN A 603 -19.61 -11.38 13.63
CA ASN A 603 -20.20 -10.34 14.46
C ASN A 603 -19.35 -10.13 15.73
N HIS A 604 -19.69 -9.12 16.50
CA HIS A 604 -19.12 -8.86 17.81
C HIS A 604 -20.21 -8.60 18.84
N PHE A 605 -19.97 -9.06 20.04
CA PHE A 605 -20.79 -8.73 21.19
C PHE A 605 -19.89 -8.08 22.26
N HIS A 606 -20.03 -6.78 22.45
CA HIS A 606 -19.08 -5.96 23.19
C HIS A 606 -17.65 -6.12 22.65
N GLN A 607 -16.74 -6.68 23.43
CA GLN A 607 -15.35 -6.92 23.03
C GLN A 607 -15.12 -8.31 22.44
N LEU A 608 -16.11 -9.20 22.55
CA LEU A 608 -16.01 -10.55 22.00
C LEU A 608 -16.37 -10.53 20.52
N ALA A 609 -15.39 -10.74 19.65
CA ALA A 609 -15.64 -10.99 18.24
C ALA A 609 -15.85 -12.50 18.02
N TYR A 610 -16.81 -12.85 17.16
CA TYR A 610 -17.07 -14.24 16.81
C TYR A 610 -17.36 -14.39 15.31
N SER A 611 -16.93 -15.51 14.78
CA SER A 611 -17.18 -15.88 13.39
C SER A 611 -17.49 -17.37 13.26
N VAL A 612 -18.40 -17.68 12.32
CA VAL A 612 -18.73 -19.05 11.93
C VAL A 612 -18.60 -19.14 10.42
N SER A 613 -17.92 -20.15 9.92
CA SER A 613 -17.85 -20.39 8.47
C SER A 613 -17.94 -21.87 8.12
N ALA A 614 -18.42 -22.11 6.91
CA ALA A 614 -18.44 -23.41 6.26
C ALA A 614 -17.77 -23.28 4.90
N THR A 615 -16.86 -24.19 4.61
CA THR A 615 -16.15 -24.26 3.33
C THR A 615 -16.34 -25.63 2.72
N ARG A 616 -16.45 -25.64 1.40
CA ARG A 616 -16.35 -26.86 0.58
C ARG A 616 -15.28 -26.64 -0.46
N SER A 617 -14.26 -27.45 -0.45
CA SER A 617 -13.16 -27.41 -1.41
C SER A 617 -12.97 -28.77 -2.06
N ALA A 618 -12.32 -28.81 -3.21
CA ALA A 618 -11.92 -30.04 -3.85
C ALA A 618 -10.44 -30.32 -3.62
N ASP A 619 -10.11 -31.56 -3.32
CA ASP A 619 -8.71 -31.99 -3.32
C ASP A 619 -8.21 -32.19 -4.78
N PRO A 620 -6.90 -32.37 -5.00
CA PRO A 620 -6.36 -32.63 -6.33
C PRO A 620 -6.92 -33.89 -7.01
N LEU A 621 -7.53 -34.80 -6.28
CA LEU A 621 -8.19 -36.03 -6.77
C LEU A 621 -9.67 -35.80 -7.13
N GLY A 622 -10.20 -34.57 -6.93
CA GLY A 622 -11.60 -34.21 -7.17
C GLY A 622 -12.55 -34.70 -6.09
N ARG A 623 -12.04 -35.12 -4.91
CA ARG A 623 -12.87 -35.43 -3.75
C ARG A 623 -13.17 -34.15 -3.01
N TYR A 624 -14.36 -34.04 -2.44
CA TYR A 624 -14.76 -32.89 -1.67
C TYR A 624 -14.40 -33.04 -0.20
N ASP A 625 -13.83 -31.97 0.35
CA ASP A 625 -13.72 -31.76 1.77
C ASP A 625 -14.66 -30.65 2.22
N ASN A 626 -15.40 -30.90 3.29
CA ASN A 626 -16.27 -29.93 3.89
C ASN A 626 -15.68 -29.59 5.27
N ALA A 627 -15.34 -28.34 5.48
CA ALA A 627 -14.82 -27.86 6.74
C ALA A 627 -15.76 -26.84 7.37
N TYR A 628 -15.91 -26.92 8.68
CA TYR A 628 -16.67 -25.97 9.50
C TYR A 628 -15.73 -25.33 10.49
N PHE A 629 -15.85 -24.04 10.69
CA PHE A 629 -14.97 -23.26 11.53
C PHE A 629 -15.78 -22.30 12.40
N VAL A 630 -15.44 -22.25 13.70
CA VAL A 630 -15.95 -21.28 14.66
C VAL A 630 -14.77 -20.62 15.34
N SER A 631 -14.74 -19.29 15.36
CA SER A 631 -13.72 -18.50 16.04
C SER A 631 -14.36 -17.54 17.04
N LEU A 632 -13.79 -17.48 18.22
CA LEU A 632 -14.13 -16.53 19.27
C LEU A 632 -12.86 -15.77 19.61
N SER A 633 -12.87 -14.46 19.65
CA SER A 633 -11.71 -13.62 19.91
C SER A 633 -12.03 -12.55 20.93
N LEU A 634 -11.23 -12.46 21.98
CA LEU A 634 -11.42 -11.54 23.12
C LEU A 634 -10.11 -10.80 23.42
N PRO A 635 -10.05 -9.46 23.25
CA PRO A 635 -8.92 -8.67 23.74
C PRO A 635 -8.87 -8.68 25.27
N LEU A 636 -7.70 -8.96 25.85
CA LEU A 636 -7.47 -9.02 27.31
C LEU A 636 -7.09 -7.65 27.88
N GLY A 637 -7.66 -6.59 27.39
CA GLY A 637 -7.43 -5.22 27.83
C GLY A 637 -7.89 -4.18 26.80
N ARG A 638 -7.62 -2.90 27.09
CA ARG A 638 -8.02 -1.76 26.25
C ARG A 638 -6.85 -1.03 25.61
N ASN A 639 -5.62 -1.37 25.95
CA ASN A 639 -4.43 -0.74 25.39
C ASN A 639 -4.13 -1.32 23.99
N THR A 640 -3.45 -0.54 23.17
CA THR A 640 -3.03 -0.94 21.80
C THR A 640 -2.17 -2.21 21.77
N HIS A 641 -1.46 -2.53 22.86
CA HIS A 641 -0.62 -3.73 23.01
C HIS A 641 -1.27 -4.83 23.85
N SER A 642 -2.55 -4.68 24.22
CA SER A 642 -3.25 -5.71 24.99
C SER A 642 -3.30 -7.01 24.20
N PRO A 643 -2.93 -8.15 24.77
CA PRO A 643 -3.00 -9.43 24.08
C PRO A 643 -4.44 -9.82 23.80
N THR A 644 -4.64 -10.59 22.73
CA THR A 644 -5.91 -11.16 22.32
C THR A 644 -5.91 -12.65 22.55
N LEU A 645 -6.91 -13.15 23.25
CA LEU A 645 -7.18 -14.58 23.41
C LEU A 645 -8.19 -15.02 22.36
N ALA A 646 -7.84 -16.02 21.56
CA ALA A 646 -8.75 -16.61 20.57
C ALA A 646 -8.98 -18.09 20.85
N LEU A 647 -10.21 -18.54 20.68
CA LEU A 647 -10.62 -19.94 20.65
C LEU A 647 -11.13 -20.27 19.26
N ASN A 648 -10.49 -21.23 18.61
CA ASN A 648 -10.85 -21.69 17.28
C ASN A 648 -11.28 -23.16 17.36
N LEU A 649 -12.44 -23.46 16.82
CA LEU A 649 -12.98 -24.82 16.68
C LEU A 649 -13.14 -25.10 15.20
N SER A 650 -12.61 -26.21 14.74
CA SER A 650 -12.76 -26.66 13.37
C SER A 650 -13.17 -28.12 13.31
N HIS A 651 -13.88 -28.46 12.25
CA HIS A 651 -14.23 -29.85 11.91
C HIS A 651 -14.14 -29.98 10.39
N ASP A 652 -13.38 -30.95 9.94
CA ASP A 652 -13.35 -31.35 8.54
C ASP A 652 -13.57 -32.87 8.41
N HIS A 653 -13.88 -33.30 7.20
CA HIS A 653 -14.19 -34.70 6.97
C HIS A 653 -12.93 -35.59 7.00
N ALA A 654 -11.78 -35.06 6.62
CA ALA A 654 -10.52 -35.79 6.52
C ALA A 654 -9.72 -35.73 7.83
N GLY A 655 -9.61 -34.60 8.49
CA GLY A 655 -8.80 -34.38 9.70
C GLY A 655 -9.56 -34.52 11.01
N GLY A 656 -10.92 -34.50 10.97
CA GLY A 656 -11.74 -34.60 12.18
C GLY A 656 -11.96 -33.27 12.89
N SER A 657 -12.16 -33.31 14.19
CA SER A 657 -12.41 -32.11 15.00
C SER A 657 -11.14 -31.61 15.65
N GLN A 658 -10.95 -30.28 15.64
CA GLN A 658 -9.82 -29.59 16.25
C GLN A 658 -10.32 -28.44 17.11
N ALA A 659 -9.71 -28.31 18.29
CA ALA A 659 -9.89 -27.15 19.17
C ALA A 659 -8.54 -26.51 19.43
N GLN A 660 -8.45 -25.21 19.24
CA GLN A 660 -7.23 -24.45 19.44
C GLN A 660 -7.51 -23.21 20.29
N THR A 661 -6.63 -22.98 21.24
CA THR A 661 -6.58 -21.73 22.00
C THR A 661 -5.30 -21.00 21.64
N MET A 662 -5.40 -19.71 21.29
CA MET A 662 -4.29 -18.89 20.87
C MET A 662 -4.27 -17.58 21.66
N LEU A 663 -3.09 -17.21 22.15
CA LEU A 663 -2.80 -15.90 22.72
C LEU A 663 -1.87 -15.17 21.74
N SER A 664 -2.24 -13.97 21.34
CA SER A 664 -1.44 -13.15 20.41
C SER A 664 -1.39 -11.71 20.86
N GLY A 665 -0.34 -10.99 20.49
CA GLY A 665 -0.18 -9.57 20.82
C GLY A 665 0.99 -8.92 20.11
N THR A 666 1.17 -7.63 20.40
CA THR A 666 2.28 -6.82 19.88
C THR A 666 3.05 -6.19 21.02
N LEU A 667 4.34 -5.90 20.80
CA LEU A 667 5.24 -5.25 21.76
C LEU A 667 6.06 -4.18 21.05
N GLY A 668 6.52 -3.20 21.85
CA GLY A 668 7.33 -2.09 21.35
C GLY A 668 6.53 -0.86 20.98
N SER A 669 7.15 0.31 21.00
CA SER A 669 6.49 1.63 20.76
C SER A 669 5.81 1.72 19.39
N ASP A 670 6.36 1.04 18.39
CA ASP A 670 5.88 1.03 17.01
C ASP A 670 5.22 -0.31 16.64
N SER A 671 4.83 -1.13 17.65
CA SER A 671 4.33 -2.51 17.46
C SER A 671 5.26 -3.34 16.56
N GLN A 672 6.57 -3.14 16.71
CA GLN A 672 7.57 -3.78 15.85
C GLN A 672 7.73 -5.28 16.12
N PHE A 673 7.40 -5.74 17.31
CA PHE A 673 7.36 -7.16 17.63
C PHE A 673 5.93 -7.67 17.66
N ASN A 674 5.66 -8.80 17.05
CA ASN A 674 4.42 -9.54 17.21
C ASN A 674 4.73 -10.95 17.73
N TYR A 675 3.83 -11.50 18.49
CA TYR A 675 3.95 -12.84 19.04
C TYR A 675 2.60 -13.56 19.05
N SER A 676 2.63 -14.87 18.90
CA SER A 676 1.49 -15.71 19.23
C SER A 676 1.95 -17.05 19.78
N ALA A 677 1.18 -17.60 20.71
CA ALA A 677 1.34 -18.94 21.24
C ALA A 677 -0.01 -19.65 21.15
N ALA A 678 -0.02 -20.88 20.64
CA ALA A 678 -1.23 -21.65 20.49
C ALA A 678 -1.07 -23.06 21.04
N ALA A 679 -2.12 -23.54 21.68
CA ALA A 679 -2.29 -24.93 22.07
C ALA A 679 -3.47 -25.53 21.30
N THR A 680 -3.28 -26.68 20.69
CA THR A 680 -4.24 -27.31 19.81
C THR A 680 -4.49 -28.73 20.28
N HIS A 681 -5.75 -29.16 20.29
CA HIS A 681 -6.17 -30.55 20.47
C HIS A 681 -6.88 -31.01 19.21
N SER A 682 -6.39 -32.07 18.58
CA SER A 682 -6.96 -32.66 17.37
C SER A 682 -7.49 -34.08 17.67
N GLY A 683 -8.73 -34.33 17.22
CA GLY A 683 -9.33 -35.67 17.23
C GLY A 683 -8.64 -36.61 16.22
N ASN A 684 -9.20 -37.77 16.03
CA ASN A 684 -8.74 -38.79 15.04
C ASN A 684 -7.26 -39.18 15.17
N GLY A 685 -6.72 -39.20 16.40
CA GLY A 685 -5.33 -39.58 16.65
C GLY A 685 -4.30 -38.44 16.48
N GLY A 686 -4.72 -37.22 16.13
CA GLY A 686 -3.83 -36.06 16.00
C GLY A 686 -3.24 -35.61 17.33
N GLY A 687 -3.97 -35.83 18.45
CA GLY A 687 -3.47 -35.53 19.80
C GLY A 687 -3.29 -34.04 20.08
N ASN A 688 -2.34 -33.75 20.98
CA ASN A 688 -2.06 -32.36 21.39
C ASN A 688 -0.86 -31.80 20.62
N ALA A 689 -0.94 -30.52 20.28
CA ALA A 689 0.13 -29.77 19.65
C ALA A 689 0.25 -28.38 20.27
N GLY A 690 1.45 -27.85 20.27
CA GLY A 690 1.73 -26.47 20.65
C GLY A 690 2.50 -25.76 19.56
N SER A 691 2.26 -24.45 19.39
CA SER A 691 3.01 -23.63 18.45
C SER A 691 3.27 -22.23 19.00
N VAL A 692 4.41 -21.66 18.60
CA VAL A 692 4.82 -20.30 18.92
C VAL A 692 5.24 -19.61 17.62
N ASN A 693 4.82 -18.37 17.45
CA ASN A 693 5.24 -17.50 16.35
C ASN A 693 5.77 -16.19 16.92
N VAL A 694 6.85 -15.70 16.34
CA VAL A 694 7.46 -14.40 16.68
C VAL A 694 7.77 -13.67 15.39
N GLY A 695 7.36 -12.42 15.31
CA GLY A 695 7.67 -11.55 14.19
C GLY A 695 8.38 -10.28 14.66
N TYR A 696 9.28 -9.80 13.83
CA TYR A 696 9.99 -8.55 14.05
C TYR A 696 10.03 -7.73 12.76
N ARG A 697 9.49 -6.51 12.85
CA ARG A 697 9.54 -5.52 11.77
C ARG A 697 10.68 -4.56 12.06
N SER A 698 11.80 -4.76 11.37
CA SER A 698 12.93 -3.83 11.40
C SER A 698 12.76 -2.73 10.34
N PRO A 699 13.52 -1.64 10.41
CA PRO A 699 13.57 -0.65 9.33
C PRO A 699 14.03 -1.23 7.98
N TYR A 700 14.77 -2.34 8.00
CA TYR A 700 15.46 -2.91 6.84
C TYR A 700 14.81 -4.17 6.28
N ALA A 701 14.05 -4.90 7.09
CA ALA A 701 13.39 -6.14 6.71
C ALA A 701 12.33 -6.55 7.73
N VAL A 702 11.44 -7.46 7.33
CA VAL A 702 10.45 -8.11 8.19
C VAL A 702 10.86 -9.56 8.37
N PHE A 703 10.92 -10.01 9.62
CA PHE A 703 11.26 -11.38 10.02
C PHE A 703 10.09 -12.02 10.71
N ASN A 704 9.81 -13.28 10.39
CA ASN A 704 8.85 -14.10 11.13
C ASN A 704 9.46 -15.50 11.32
N ALA A 705 9.38 -16.00 12.54
CA ALA A 705 9.81 -17.35 12.87
C ALA A 705 8.66 -18.07 13.57
N SER A 706 8.46 -19.33 13.24
CA SER A 706 7.51 -20.19 13.93
C SER A 706 8.11 -21.53 14.28
N TYR A 707 7.65 -22.08 15.39
CA TYR A 707 7.95 -23.44 15.81
C TYR A 707 6.67 -24.09 16.33
N GLY A 708 6.42 -25.31 15.92
CA GLY A 708 5.32 -26.12 16.41
C GLY A 708 5.74 -27.57 16.64
N ASN A 709 5.14 -28.17 17.64
CA ASN A 709 5.36 -29.56 17.97
C ASN A 709 4.02 -30.22 18.32
N GLY A 710 3.79 -31.42 17.81
CA GLY A 710 2.60 -32.21 18.03
C GLY A 710 2.90 -33.70 18.08
N ASN A 711 1.84 -34.50 18.19
CA ASN A 711 1.97 -35.94 18.25
C ASN A 711 2.52 -36.51 16.93
N GLY A 712 3.79 -36.89 16.92
CA GLY A 712 4.48 -37.48 15.78
C GLY A 712 4.93 -36.52 14.71
N TYR A 713 4.86 -35.19 14.95
CA TYR A 713 5.40 -34.19 14.04
C TYR A 713 6.01 -32.99 14.77
N SER A 714 6.95 -32.34 14.11
CA SER A 714 7.45 -31.03 14.48
C SER A 714 7.65 -30.16 13.25
N GLN A 715 7.51 -28.87 13.41
CA GLN A 715 7.70 -27.92 12.32
C GLN A 715 8.46 -26.69 12.79
N ALA A 716 9.23 -26.11 11.89
CA ALA A 716 9.85 -24.81 12.07
C ALA A 716 9.78 -24.03 10.76
N SER A 717 9.48 -22.76 10.82
CA SER A 717 9.57 -21.88 9.65
C SER A 717 10.33 -20.61 9.95
N LEU A 718 10.99 -20.09 8.94
CA LEU A 718 11.62 -18.78 8.94
C LEU A 718 11.18 -18.06 7.67
N ASN A 719 10.58 -16.90 7.83
CA ASN A 719 10.25 -15.99 6.74
C ASN A 719 11.05 -14.70 6.91
N MET A 720 11.63 -14.22 5.83
CA MET A 720 12.32 -12.94 5.76
C MET A 720 11.92 -12.23 4.48
N SER A 721 11.45 -11.01 4.58
CA SER A 721 11.10 -10.19 3.42
C SER A 721 11.65 -8.78 3.58
N GLY A 722 12.07 -8.19 2.48
CA GLY A 722 12.65 -6.86 2.48
C GLY A 722 13.04 -6.40 1.10
N SER A 723 13.74 -5.29 1.05
CA SER A 723 14.14 -4.67 -0.21
C SER A 723 15.51 -4.02 -0.14
N VAL A 724 16.08 -3.84 -1.32
CA VAL A 724 17.31 -3.10 -1.57
C VAL A 724 17.09 -2.17 -2.75
N ILE A 725 17.38 -0.89 -2.59
CA ILE A 725 17.35 0.09 -3.68
C ILE A 725 18.73 0.70 -3.83
N ALA A 726 19.32 0.55 -5.01
CA ALA A 726 20.52 1.26 -5.40
C ALA A 726 20.14 2.50 -6.22
N HIS A 727 20.63 3.66 -5.81
CA HIS A 727 20.32 4.97 -6.40
C HIS A 727 21.56 5.87 -6.39
N GLN A 728 21.50 7.06 -6.94
CA GLN A 728 22.65 7.98 -7.06
C GLN A 728 23.33 8.30 -5.72
N GLY A 729 22.61 8.21 -4.60
CA GLY A 729 23.15 8.47 -3.26
C GLY A 729 23.72 7.26 -2.54
N GLY A 730 23.67 6.06 -3.14
CA GLY A 730 24.15 4.82 -2.54
C GLY A 730 23.16 3.67 -2.59
N VAL A 731 23.21 2.80 -1.58
CA VAL A 731 22.31 1.64 -1.43
C VAL A 731 21.54 1.76 -0.13
N THR A 732 20.22 1.70 -0.22
CA THR A 732 19.32 1.76 0.93
C THR A 732 18.54 0.46 1.07
N PHE A 733 18.49 -0.08 2.29
CA PHE A 733 17.71 -1.26 2.64
C PHE A 733 16.38 -0.85 3.22
N GLY A 734 15.33 -1.62 2.97
CA GLY A 734 13.99 -1.32 3.46
C GLY A 734 13.09 -2.52 3.63
N GLN A 735 11.91 -2.24 4.13
CA GLN A 735 10.80 -3.20 4.17
C GLN A 735 10.38 -3.59 2.74
N PRO A 736 9.55 -4.64 2.55
CA PRO A 736 9.05 -5.01 1.23
C PRO A 736 8.42 -3.83 0.49
N LEU A 737 8.72 -3.71 -0.81
CA LEU A 737 8.26 -2.63 -1.67
C LEU A 737 6.95 -2.98 -2.37
N GLY A 738 6.15 -1.95 -2.66
CA GLY A 738 5.18 -1.98 -3.75
C GLY A 738 5.81 -1.64 -5.10
N ASP A 739 4.97 -1.44 -6.10
CA ASP A 739 5.44 -1.11 -7.46
C ASP A 739 6.07 0.29 -7.53
N THR A 740 5.48 1.25 -6.81
CA THR A 740 5.88 2.65 -6.81
C THR A 740 6.38 3.04 -5.42
N VAL A 741 7.57 3.60 -5.34
CA VAL A 741 8.27 3.81 -4.08
C VAL A 741 8.88 5.20 -3.98
N GLY A 742 9.08 5.67 -2.75
CA GLY A 742 9.78 6.91 -2.45
C GLY A 742 11.11 6.66 -1.74
N ILE A 743 12.10 7.47 -2.05
CA ILE A 743 13.33 7.60 -1.27
C ILE A 743 13.30 8.99 -0.63
N VAL A 744 13.38 9.03 0.67
CA VAL A 744 13.50 10.27 1.44
C VAL A 744 14.97 10.48 1.75
N TYR A 745 15.46 11.68 1.46
CA TYR A 745 16.81 12.11 1.81
C TYR A 745 16.76 13.20 2.89
N LEU A 746 17.25 12.86 4.07
CA LEU A 746 17.41 13.74 5.23
C LEU A 746 18.86 13.68 5.73
N PRO A 747 19.72 14.54 5.28
CA PRO A 747 21.12 14.55 5.75
C PRO A 747 21.19 14.84 7.25
N ASN A 748 22.11 14.15 7.94
CA ASN A 748 22.37 14.28 9.39
C ASN A 748 21.21 13.87 10.33
N ALA A 749 20.09 13.36 9.80
CA ALA A 749 18.90 13.00 10.57
C ALA A 749 18.76 11.48 10.77
N ALA A 750 19.85 10.76 10.95
CA ALA A 750 19.80 9.30 11.14
C ALA A 750 18.89 8.91 12.30
N GLY A 751 18.04 7.92 12.10
CA GLY A 751 17.04 7.48 13.07
C GLY A 751 15.70 8.20 13.02
N ALA A 752 15.57 9.30 12.25
CA ALA A 752 14.30 10.00 12.03
C ALA A 752 13.23 9.06 11.49
N ARG A 753 11.98 9.27 11.88
CA ARG A 753 10.83 8.43 11.51
C ARG A 753 10.04 9.08 10.39
N LEU A 754 9.40 8.25 9.57
CA LEU A 754 8.43 8.68 8.60
C LEU A 754 7.02 8.38 9.11
N ALA A 755 6.17 9.40 9.18
CA ALA A 755 4.81 9.25 9.73
C ALA A 755 3.95 8.29 8.87
N ASN A 756 4.14 8.33 7.55
CA ASN A 756 3.35 7.56 6.58
C ASN A 756 3.95 6.17 6.25
N ALA A 757 5.12 5.84 6.81
CA ALA A 757 5.77 4.55 6.60
C ALA A 757 6.17 3.91 7.94
N PRO A 758 5.23 3.26 8.63
CA PRO A 758 5.47 2.70 9.96
C PRO A 758 6.67 1.74 9.97
N GLY A 759 7.61 2.01 10.87
CA GLY A 759 8.83 1.22 10.99
C GLY A 759 9.98 1.66 10.07
N ALA A 760 9.75 2.47 9.06
CA ALA A 760 10.82 3.05 8.26
C ALA A 760 11.57 4.13 9.06
N ARG A 761 12.89 4.12 8.96
CA ARG A 761 13.77 5.09 9.61
C ARG A 761 14.87 5.51 8.66
N VAL A 762 15.30 6.75 8.81
CA VAL A 762 16.45 7.28 8.09
C VAL A 762 17.72 6.54 8.53
N ASP A 763 18.47 6.04 7.57
CA ASP A 763 19.70 5.30 7.79
C ASP A 763 20.87 6.24 8.14
N HIS A 764 22.06 5.66 8.32
CA HIS A 764 23.26 6.42 8.65
C HIS A 764 23.70 7.40 7.54
N PHE A 765 23.32 7.11 6.29
CA PHE A 765 23.65 7.95 5.13
C PHE A 765 22.60 9.03 4.84
N GLY A 766 21.55 9.11 5.67
CA GLY A 766 20.49 10.08 5.53
C GLY A 766 19.35 9.62 4.60
N TYR A 767 19.22 8.34 4.28
CA TYR A 767 18.18 7.82 3.39
C TYR A 767 17.16 6.96 4.12
N ALA A 768 15.91 7.02 3.67
CA ALA A 768 14.84 6.11 4.10
C ALA A 768 13.95 5.76 2.92
N ILE A 769 13.35 4.56 2.94
CA ILE A 769 12.43 4.11 1.92
C ILE A 769 10.99 4.29 2.40
N VAL A 770 10.16 4.90 1.55
CA VAL A 770 8.70 4.85 1.64
C VAL A 770 8.24 3.72 0.71
N PRO A 771 7.82 2.58 1.26
CA PRO A 771 7.66 1.36 0.46
C PRO A 771 6.48 1.38 -0.50
N TYR A 772 5.50 2.24 -0.26
CA TYR A 772 4.25 2.29 -1.04
C TYR A 772 3.86 3.73 -1.33
N LEU A 773 3.80 4.08 -2.61
CA LEU A 773 3.20 5.31 -3.11
C LEU A 773 2.09 4.97 -4.08
N THR A 774 1.06 5.80 -4.10
CA THR A 774 -0.03 5.66 -5.05
C THR A 774 0.35 6.36 -6.36
N PRO A 775 0.46 5.65 -7.48
CA PRO A 775 0.83 6.26 -8.75
C PRO A 775 -0.24 7.23 -9.24
N TYR A 776 0.18 8.27 -9.97
CA TYR A 776 -0.65 9.31 -10.59
C TYR A 776 -1.53 10.11 -9.62
N GLN A 777 -1.29 9.97 -8.32
CA GLN A 777 -2.00 10.67 -7.26
C GLN A 777 -1.03 11.43 -6.37
N LEU A 778 -1.52 12.46 -5.72
CA LEU A 778 -0.76 13.22 -4.75
C LEU A 778 -0.46 12.37 -3.52
N ASN A 779 0.83 12.15 -3.27
CA ASN A 779 1.33 11.52 -2.05
C ASN A 779 1.99 12.58 -1.19
N THR A 780 1.59 12.66 0.07
CA THR A 780 2.22 13.54 1.06
C THR A 780 3.07 12.71 2.00
N ILE A 781 4.37 12.95 2.00
CA ILE A 781 5.33 12.26 2.88
C ILE A 781 5.67 13.20 4.03
N GLN A 782 5.51 12.70 5.25
CA GLN A 782 5.75 13.47 6.46
C GLN A 782 6.87 12.84 7.29
N VAL A 783 7.79 13.68 7.72
CA VAL A 783 8.85 13.34 8.67
C VAL A 783 8.35 13.66 10.08
N ASP A 784 8.41 12.70 10.98
CA ASP A 784 8.11 12.93 12.39
C ASP A 784 9.30 13.65 13.04
N PRO A 785 9.16 14.91 13.47
CA PRO A 785 10.22 15.64 14.13
C PRO A 785 10.56 15.05 15.50
N LYS A 786 9.69 14.23 16.08
CA LYS A 786 9.91 13.56 17.34
C LYS A 786 10.98 12.48 17.22
N GLY A 787 12.10 12.69 17.87
CA GLY A 787 13.24 11.78 17.84
C GLY A 787 14.33 12.16 16.86
N LEU A 788 14.22 13.34 16.23
CA LEU A 788 15.37 13.96 15.57
C LEU A 788 16.49 14.25 16.58
N PRO A 789 17.76 14.17 16.18
CA PRO A 789 18.87 14.70 16.98
C PRO A 789 18.60 16.17 17.31
N LEU A 790 18.95 16.59 18.53
CA LEU A 790 18.69 17.97 18.99
C LEU A 790 19.44 19.03 18.17
N ASP A 791 20.46 18.62 17.44
CA ASP A 791 21.29 19.44 16.58
C ASP A 791 20.86 19.43 15.11
N VAL A 792 19.68 18.88 14.82
CA VAL A 792 19.11 18.86 13.44
C VAL A 792 17.74 19.54 13.43
N GLN A 793 17.58 20.52 12.57
CA GLN A 793 16.32 21.20 12.30
C GLN A 793 15.88 20.92 10.87
N LEU A 794 14.57 20.74 10.66
CA LEU A 794 13.95 20.62 9.35
C LEU A 794 13.38 21.95 8.93
N ASP A 795 13.61 22.35 7.67
CA ASP A 795 12.96 23.52 7.07
C ASP A 795 11.47 23.24 6.85
N THR A 796 11.16 22.01 6.41
CA THR A 796 9.80 21.53 6.20
C THR A 796 9.67 20.11 6.70
N THR A 797 8.51 19.79 7.28
CA THR A 797 8.20 18.45 7.79
C THR A 797 7.43 17.58 6.80
N SER A 798 6.97 18.15 5.69
CA SER A 798 6.21 17.43 4.67
C SER A 798 6.70 17.77 3.26
N ALA A 799 6.60 16.80 2.37
CA ALA A 799 6.84 16.95 0.94
C ALA A 799 5.79 16.18 0.15
N GLN A 800 5.46 16.69 -1.03
CA GLN A 800 4.43 16.13 -1.88
C GLN A 800 5.02 15.69 -3.21
N VAL A 801 4.50 14.58 -3.74
CA VAL A 801 4.94 14.03 -5.03
C VAL A 801 3.81 13.27 -5.70
N VAL A 802 3.80 13.26 -7.03
CA VAL A 802 2.87 12.50 -7.86
C VAL A 802 3.69 11.59 -8.77
N PRO A 803 3.97 10.35 -8.36
CA PRO A 803 4.82 9.45 -9.13
C PRO A 803 4.09 8.83 -10.32
N TYR A 804 4.80 8.51 -11.40
CA TYR A 804 4.37 7.50 -12.37
C TYR A 804 4.30 6.12 -11.72
N ALA A 805 3.52 5.20 -12.31
CA ALA A 805 3.54 3.80 -11.88
C ALA A 805 4.95 3.21 -12.04
N GLY A 806 5.39 2.44 -11.07
CA GLY A 806 6.72 1.84 -11.08
C GLY A 806 7.88 2.81 -10.83
N ALA A 807 7.64 4.10 -10.64
CA ALA A 807 8.69 5.08 -10.40
C ALA A 807 9.34 4.95 -9.01
N VAL A 808 10.62 5.33 -8.95
CA VAL A 808 11.36 5.56 -7.70
C VAL A 808 11.59 7.05 -7.55
N VAL A 809 10.77 7.71 -6.76
CA VAL A 809 10.87 9.17 -6.60
C VAL A 809 11.74 9.54 -5.41
N MET A 810 12.51 10.63 -5.51
CA MET A 810 13.40 11.10 -4.46
C MET A 810 12.90 12.41 -3.87
N LEU A 811 12.53 12.38 -2.59
CA LEU A 811 12.11 13.56 -1.82
C LEU A 811 13.28 14.03 -0.96
N LYS A 812 13.74 15.24 -1.23
CA LYS A 812 14.85 15.86 -0.50
C LYS A 812 14.30 16.86 0.49
N PHE A 813 14.57 16.63 1.76
CA PHE A 813 14.26 17.59 2.82
C PHE A 813 15.54 18.35 3.17
N LYS A 814 15.42 19.65 3.27
CA LYS A 814 16.53 20.47 3.74
C LYS A 814 16.62 20.35 5.26
N THR A 815 17.81 20.03 5.74
CA THR A 815 18.12 19.98 7.14
C THR A 815 19.22 20.97 7.46
N GLU A 816 19.03 21.76 8.50
CA GLU A 816 20.09 22.54 9.09
C GLU A 816 20.63 21.76 10.28
N SER A 817 21.94 21.48 10.26
CA SER A 817 22.62 20.75 11.33
C SER A 817 23.67 21.64 11.96
N GLY A 818 23.68 21.68 13.27
CA GLY A 818 24.64 22.43 14.08
C GLY A 818 24.21 22.46 15.55
N ARG A 819 25.10 22.89 16.40
CA ARG A 819 24.83 22.98 17.86
C ARG A 819 23.82 24.10 18.13
N THR A 820 23.00 23.89 19.14
CA THR A 820 22.12 24.95 19.65
C THR A 820 22.85 25.67 20.75
N LEU A 821 22.99 27.00 20.58
CA LEU A 821 23.70 27.88 21.51
C LEU A 821 22.73 28.96 21.99
N ILE A 822 22.63 29.12 23.29
CA ILE A 822 21.96 30.26 23.93
C ILE A 822 23.02 31.31 24.28
N VAL A 823 22.96 32.44 23.61
CA VAL A 823 23.87 33.57 23.84
C VAL A 823 23.15 34.66 24.63
N GLN A 824 23.75 35.10 25.68
CA GLN A 824 23.38 36.33 26.40
C GLN A 824 24.30 37.43 25.89
N ALA A 825 23.77 38.29 25.00
CA ALA A 825 24.57 39.33 24.34
C ALA A 825 24.30 40.71 24.91
N HIS A 826 25.35 41.46 25.19
CA HIS A 826 25.30 42.85 25.67
C HIS A 826 26.16 43.73 24.77
N LEU A 827 25.80 45.01 24.64
CA LEU A 827 26.62 46.00 23.99
C LEU A 827 27.77 46.44 24.95
N ASN A 828 28.75 47.18 24.41
CA ASN A 828 29.91 47.68 25.21
C ASN A 828 29.53 48.56 26.41
N ASP A 829 28.33 49.18 26.36
CA ASP A 829 27.78 50.00 27.45
C ASP A 829 27.00 49.19 28.50
N GLY A 830 26.99 47.86 28.37
CA GLY A 830 26.27 46.96 29.28
C GLY A 830 24.79 46.79 28.99
N GLN A 831 24.23 47.48 27.96
CA GLN A 831 22.84 47.33 27.55
C GLN A 831 22.66 46.01 26.81
N ALA A 832 21.49 45.37 26.99
CA ALA A 832 21.12 44.18 26.22
C ALA A 832 20.93 44.54 24.75
N LEU A 833 21.22 43.60 23.82
CA LEU A 833 20.90 43.83 22.43
C LEU A 833 19.40 44.04 22.25
N PRO A 834 18.99 44.90 21.27
CA PRO A 834 17.58 45.15 21.03
C PRO A 834 16.81 43.93 20.65
N PHE A 835 15.59 43.79 21.18
CA PHE A 835 14.66 42.70 20.84
C PHE A 835 14.33 42.75 19.36
N GLY A 836 14.27 41.61 18.72
CA GLY A 836 13.94 41.48 17.29
C GLY A 836 15.13 41.70 16.35
N ALA A 837 16.34 42.07 16.86
CA ALA A 837 17.52 42.16 16.02
C ALA A 837 17.84 40.78 15.39
N GLU A 838 18.09 40.74 14.09
CA GLU A 838 18.43 39.51 13.39
C GLU A 838 19.93 39.21 13.49
N VAL A 839 20.28 37.93 13.70
CA VAL A 839 21.66 37.50 13.87
C VAL A 839 22.08 36.64 12.66
N PHE A 840 23.13 37.09 11.97
CA PHE A 840 23.65 36.49 10.76
C PHE A 840 25.01 35.85 11.00
N ASN A 841 25.27 34.76 10.26
CA ASN A 841 26.62 34.19 10.18
C ASN A 841 27.48 34.92 9.13
N GLU A 842 28.77 34.51 9.01
CA GLU A 842 29.69 35.09 8.02
C GLU A 842 29.25 34.91 6.57
N LYS A 843 28.38 33.95 6.29
CA LYS A 843 27.81 33.66 4.96
C LYS A 843 26.55 34.50 4.68
N GLY A 844 26.09 35.32 5.62
CA GLY A 844 24.89 36.11 5.51
C GLY A 844 23.58 35.37 5.76
N ASN A 845 23.63 34.15 6.29
CA ASN A 845 22.41 33.41 6.65
C ASN A 845 21.97 33.83 8.06
N SER A 846 20.69 34.10 8.23
CA SER A 846 20.08 34.36 9.54
C SER A 846 20.06 33.06 10.38
N LEU A 847 20.65 33.08 11.56
CA LEU A 847 20.73 31.95 12.50
C LEU A 847 19.80 32.10 13.70
N GLY A 848 19.21 33.25 13.91
CA GLY A 848 18.32 33.51 15.02
C GLY A 848 17.97 34.97 15.18
N VAL A 849 17.15 35.24 16.19
CA VAL A 849 16.66 36.58 16.52
C VAL A 849 16.93 36.84 17.99
N VAL A 850 17.26 38.08 18.32
CA VAL A 850 17.44 38.51 19.70
C VAL A 850 16.09 38.52 20.42
N GLY A 851 15.99 37.75 21.48
CA GLY A 851 14.84 37.68 22.37
C GLY A 851 14.93 38.68 23.52
N GLN A 852 14.17 38.45 24.60
CA GLN A 852 14.13 39.30 25.78
C GLN A 852 15.50 39.37 26.46
N ALA A 853 15.83 40.53 26.98
CA ALA A 853 17.06 40.80 27.73
C ALA A 853 18.36 40.48 26.96
N GLY A 854 18.36 40.52 25.64
CA GLY A 854 19.53 40.22 24.82
C GLY A 854 19.85 38.74 24.70
N GLN A 855 18.89 37.86 25.03
CA GLN A 855 19.04 36.44 24.88
C GLN A 855 18.79 36.01 23.42
N ILE A 856 19.70 35.25 22.86
CA ILE A 856 19.64 34.78 21.50
C ILE A 856 19.66 33.25 21.50
N LEU A 857 18.67 32.62 20.90
CA LEU A 857 18.70 31.20 20.62
C LEU A 857 19.23 31.01 19.18
N LEU A 858 20.48 30.54 19.09
CA LEU A 858 21.15 30.25 17.84
C LEU A 858 21.06 28.76 17.56
N ARG A 859 20.71 28.39 16.34
CA ARG A 859 20.66 27.01 15.90
C ARG A 859 21.56 26.85 14.68
N GLY A 860 22.08 25.63 14.49
CA GLY A 860 22.94 25.35 13.35
C GLY A 860 24.31 26.02 13.39
N VAL A 861 24.83 26.32 14.59
CA VAL A 861 26.14 26.96 14.73
C VAL A 861 27.29 25.97 14.64
N ASP A 862 28.38 26.38 13.98
CA ASP A 862 29.64 25.65 13.92
C ASP A 862 30.37 25.63 15.27
N GLN A 863 31.54 25.00 15.37
CA GLN A 863 32.34 24.98 16.62
C GLN A 863 32.86 26.35 17.02
N ALA A 864 33.12 27.20 16.08
CA ALA A 864 33.56 28.59 16.31
C ALA A 864 33.22 29.45 15.09
N GLY A 865 32.97 30.72 15.30
CA GLY A 865 32.71 31.68 14.20
C GLY A 865 32.40 33.05 14.74
N ARG A 866 32.16 33.96 13.78
CA ARG A 866 31.74 35.35 14.06
C ARG A 866 30.29 35.51 13.63
N LEU A 867 29.50 36.17 14.52
CA LEU A 867 28.09 36.48 14.26
C LEU A 867 27.90 37.98 14.28
N THR A 868 26.98 38.45 13.42
CA THR A 868 26.64 39.88 13.31
C THR A 868 25.17 40.05 13.58
N ALA A 869 24.82 40.82 14.62
CA ALA A 869 23.45 41.24 14.89
C ALA A 869 23.14 42.55 14.15
N ARG A 870 21.95 42.66 13.52
CA ARG A 870 21.49 43.85 12.79
C ARG A 870 20.12 44.26 13.27
N TRP A 871 19.93 45.58 13.45
CA TRP A 871 18.64 46.19 13.83
C TRP A 871 18.55 47.60 13.28
N GLN A 872 17.35 48.17 13.28
CA GLN A 872 17.15 49.59 12.99
C GLN A 872 17.02 50.36 14.30
N ASN A 873 17.65 51.52 14.37
CA ASN A 873 17.47 52.43 15.49
C ASN A 873 16.17 53.25 15.31
N ASP A 874 15.78 54.02 16.32
CA ASP A 874 14.56 54.84 16.31
C ASP A 874 14.48 55.87 15.16
N ASN A 875 15.60 56.17 14.52
CA ASN A 875 15.70 57.06 13.35
C ASN A 875 15.71 56.31 12.01
N GLY A 876 15.44 55.00 12.01
CA GLY A 876 15.44 54.16 10.81
C GLY A 876 16.82 53.79 10.26
N ALA A 877 17.90 54.18 10.90
CA ALA A 877 19.26 53.85 10.48
C ALA A 877 19.65 52.42 10.91
N GLU A 878 20.19 51.64 9.98
CA GLU A 878 20.68 50.30 10.26
C GLU A 878 21.89 50.33 11.19
N GLN A 879 21.83 49.62 12.28
CA GLN A 879 22.90 49.42 13.25
C GLN A 879 23.34 47.95 13.20
N SER A 880 24.64 47.73 13.42
CA SER A 880 25.14 46.35 13.55
C SER A 880 26.24 46.25 14.59
N CYS A 881 26.31 45.08 15.19
CA CYS A 881 27.44 44.71 16.04
C CYS A 881 27.83 43.27 15.80
N SER A 882 29.08 42.91 16.10
CA SER A 882 29.58 41.58 15.90
C SER A 882 30.18 40.97 17.16
N PHE A 883 30.09 39.70 17.35
CA PHE A 883 30.71 38.96 18.43
C PHE A 883 31.25 37.60 17.94
N ASP A 884 32.31 37.14 18.56
CA ASP A 884 32.90 35.84 18.29
C ASP A 884 32.39 34.81 19.31
N TYR A 885 32.17 33.57 18.85
CA TYR A 885 31.81 32.47 19.73
C TYR A 885 32.75 31.27 19.48
N ARG A 886 32.95 30.47 20.53
CA ARG A 886 33.70 29.22 20.45
C ARG A 886 33.06 28.21 21.42
N LEU A 887 32.58 27.12 20.85
CA LEU A 887 31.96 26.03 21.61
C LEU A 887 33.03 25.02 22.10
N ALA A 888 32.86 24.50 23.29
CA ALA A 888 33.73 23.44 23.78
C ALA A 888 33.59 22.16 22.91
N PRO A 889 34.67 21.39 22.72
CA PRO A 889 34.60 20.13 22.00
C PRO A 889 33.57 19.19 22.63
N LYS A 890 32.75 18.49 21.82
CA LYS A 890 31.82 17.47 22.36
C LYS A 890 32.63 16.36 23.04
N GLY A 891 32.48 16.19 24.34
CA GLY A 891 33.08 15.05 25.06
C GLY A 891 32.48 13.74 24.62
N LYS A 892 33.28 12.68 24.57
CA LYS A 892 32.87 11.33 24.10
C LYS A 892 31.70 10.68 24.88
N HIS A 893 31.24 11.28 25.98
CA HIS A 893 30.17 10.80 26.86
C HIS A 893 28.96 11.74 26.96
N ALA A 894 28.81 12.70 26.04
CA ALA A 894 27.74 13.70 26.09
C ALA A 894 26.41 13.21 25.48
N GLN A 895 26.15 11.91 25.44
CA GLN A 895 24.86 11.37 24.89
C GLN A 895 23.65 11.50 25.83
N THR A 896 23.81 12.02 27.05
CA THR A 896 22.73 12.08 28.05
C THR A 896 22.51 13.45 28.70
N ALA A 897 23.27 14.48 28.35
CA ALA A 897 22.99 15.83 28.84
C ALA A 897 22.14 16.63 27.86
N VAL A 898 20.88 16.83 28.19
CA VAL A 898 20.00 17.83 27.57
C VAL A 898 20.61 19.20 27.98
N GLY A 899 21.59 19.66 27.22
CA GLY A 899 22.30 20.90 27.53
C GLY A 899 22.43 21.71 26.26
N TYR A 900 21.72 22.85 26.21
CA TYR A 900 22.10 23.92 25.32
C TYR A 900 23.43 24.48 25.81
N ASP A 901 24.34 24.80 24.87
CA ASP A 901 25.53 25.57 25.27
C ASP A 901 25.11 27.00 25.63
N HIS A 902 25.60 27.51 26.73
CA HIS A 902 25.34 28.88 27.18
C HIS A 902 26.60 29.71 27.09
N MET A 903 26.49 30.93 26.59
CA MET A 903 27.60 31.84 26.46
C MET A 903 27.17 33.30 26.72
N ASN A 904 27.96 34.04 27.47
CA ASN A 904 27.80 35.49 27.59
C ASN A 904 28.81 36.17 26.66
N VAL A 905 28.37 37.13 25.86
CA VAL A 905 29.22 37.82 24.91
C VAL A 905 28.98 39.33 24.94
N ILE A 906 30.00 40.06 24.57
CA ILE A 906 29.90 41.49 24.31
C ILE A 906 29.89 41.70 22.80
N CYS A 907 28.85 42.33 22.31
CA CYS A 907 28.70 42.64 20.91
C CYS A 907 29.31 44.02 20.60
N THR A 908 30.38 44.02 19.81
CA THR A 908 31.10 45.26 19.46
C THR A 908 30.52 45.89 18.21
N LYS A 909 30.21 47.22 18.26
CA LYS A 909 29.70 47.93 17.08
C LYS A 909 30.79 48.06 16.04
N ALA A 910 30.43 47.86 14.76
CA ALA A 910 31.34 48.08 13.64
C ALA A 910 31.78 49.54 13.60
N GLY A 911 33.04 49.86 13.93
CA GLY A 911 33.61 51.21 13.95
C GLY A 911 34.41 51.54 15.22
N SER A 912 34.38 50.72 16.30
CA SER A 912 35.15 50.98 17.53
C SER A 912 36.58 50.48 17.53
N ASP A 913 36.97 49.65 16.58
CA ASP A 913 38.32 49.05 16.50
C ASP A 913 39.39 49.98 15.88
N ALA A 914 39.02 51.16 15.38
CA ALA A 914 39.97 52.09 14.78
C ALA A 914 40.65 53.07 15.77
N LEU A 915 40.28 53.10 17.07
CA LEU A 915 40.82 53.99 18.09
C LEU A 915 41.67 53.35 19.20
N ALA A 916 41.75 52.04 19.27
CA ALA A 916 42.49 51.31 20.33
C ALA A 916 43.94 50.96 19.96
N LEU A 917 44.47 51.34 18.78
CA LEU A 917 45.85 51.07 18.36
C LEU A 917 46.73 52.35 18.21
N ARG A 918 46.36 53.45 18.89
CA ARG A 918 47.22 54.67 18.97
C ARG A 918 47.30 55.13 20.40
N ASP A 919 47.92 54.41 21.28
CA ASP A 919 48.62 54.88 22.45
C ASP A 919 49.30 53.74 23.17
N GLY A 920 50.56 53.57 22.86
CA GLY A 920 51.42 52.58 23.52
C GLY A 920 52.78 52.44 22.87
N THR A 921 53.50 53.56 22.88
CA THR A 921 54.97 53.53 22.78
C THR A 921 55.57 53.29 24.15
#